data_e623d0d4b54893783bdd1f0b34494c1f
#
_entry.id   e623d0d4b54893783bdd1f0b34494c1f
#
_cell.length_a   1.000
_cell.length_b   1.000
_cell.length_c   1.000
_cell.angle_alpha   90.00
_cell.angle_beta   90.00
_cell.angle_gamma   90.00
#
_symmetry.space_group_name_H-M   'P 1'
#
loop_
_entity.id
_entity.type
_entity.pdbx_description
1 polymer ?
#
loop_
_entity_poly.entity_id
_entity_poly.type
_entity_poly.pdbx_seq_one_letter_code
_entity_poly.pdbx_strand_id
1 'polypeptide(L)'
;MKKLWKILLLAAVCASLLTGCFVEDVEMSAERVEAASGEESYADWAVYWYNCGSDLESKWGCASGDIKEMLSVDLSDKVQVVVQTGGAKKWHNTQMDADKLQRYVYNSDGFYLVDEQPRGNMGSPETLADFLKFCKSHYPAAHTAVVFWNHGGGSVDGAAFDENYDYDSLKLNEFYQAFQSAFDLSTDNPPIDVVGFDTCLMATVDTAYTFCDIARYLVASEETEPGCGWYYTGWLEALSENPGMDGAELGKVICDAFEKGCQDEEVADEITLSVTDLSRIGNLMEAYESLGQEALLNAVDNPGFFPAMGRMASRAENYGGNTEDEGYTNMVDLGDLAYHCAELLPESANAVREALADCVTYKVNGPYRAKATGLSCYYSYNSDKKDYSGFADIAACDAFTYLYGYEIDGSLDDRGMAYLNGIGFEREELAEVPTLEDVSTEQDYPVYIDDEGNAVMDIGPDIANMLKGVYFRLVYVDEEQDIAILLGRDNNIYMDWENGVFQDNFQGTWGAIDGYLAYMELIYESNDYNTYMVPILLNGEKYNLRVVYDYNDGQYYILGARKGLDANGMADKNLVQLQPGDEITTLHYVASMSGDDSFALYEMDTFKVTESTSFGEVDMGDGEFAMMFELVDAHNNTTWSEMAVFTVEDGVIRTEAAE
;
A
#
# COMPACT_ATOMS: atom_id res chain seq x y z
N MET A 1 -4.54 -47.99 15.88
CA MET A 1 -5.71 -47.34 15.29
C MET A 1 -5.75 -45.83 15.50
N LYS A 2 -5.36 -45.26 16.63
CA LYS A 2 -5.33 -43.78 16.82
C LYS A 2 -4.21 -43.02 16.06
N LYS A 3 -3.15 -43.70 15.63
CA LYS A 3 -2.07 -43.09 14.79
C LYS A 3 -2.42 -43.06 13.29
N LEU A 4 -3.25 -43.97 12.81
CA LEU A 4 -3.69 -43.99 11.40
C LEU A 4 -4.70 -42.88 11.10
N TRP A 5 -5.51 -42.48 12.09
CA TRP A 5 -6.51 -41.41 11.91
C TRP A 5 -5.86 -40.01 11.88
N LYS A 6 -4.74 -39.80 12.59
CA LYS A 6 -4.00 -38.53 12.49
C LYS A 6 -3.26 -38.35 11.16
N ILE A 7 -2.80 -39.44 10.56
CA ILE A 7 -2.16 -39.42 9.23
C ILE A 7 -3.21 -39.22 8.13
N LEU A 8 -4.42 -39.73 8.30
CA LEU A 8 -5.53 -39.51 7.35
C LEU A 8 -6.16 -38.11 7.47
N LEU A 9 -6.13 -37.46 8.63
CA LEU A 9 -6.52 -36.05 8.75
C LEU A 9 -5.44 -35.10 8.19
N LEU A 10 -4.15 -35.36 8.41
CA LEU A 10 -3.09 -34.58 7.75
C LEU A 10 -3.08 -34.77 6.22
N ALA A 11 -3.37 -35.97 5.71
CA ALA A 11 -3.46 -36.22 4.29
C ALA A 11 -4.72 -35.59 3.63
N ALA A 12 -5.78 -35.32 4.37
CA ALA A 12 -6.97 -34.62 3.88
C ALA A 12 -6.77 -33.09 3.86
N VAL A 13 -5.97 -32.54 4.76
CA VAL A 13 -5.59 -31.12 4.75
C VAL A 13 -4.52 -30.82 3.67
N CYS A 14 -3.58 -31.76 3.42
CA CYS A 14 -2.61 -31.62 2.33
C CYS A 14 -3.16 -31.92 0.94
N ALA A 15 -4.34 -32.50 0.80
CA ALA A 15 -4.96 -32.79 -0.51
C ALA A 15 -5.78 -31.61 -1.07
N SER A 16 -6.10 -30.62 -0.27
CA SER A 16 -6.77 -29.38 -0.70
C SER A 16 -5.80 -28.31 -1.24
N LEU A 17 -4.48 -28.53 -1.14
CA LEU A 17 -3.43 -27.61 -1.59
C LEU A 17 -2.81 -27.97 -2.96
N LEU A 18 -3.31 -28.98 -3.67
CA LEU A 18 -2.68 -29.49 -4.89
C LEU A 18 -3.53 -29.34 -6.18
N THR A 19 -4.62 -28.57 -6.14
CA THR A 19 -5.35 -28.24 -7.37
C THR A 19 -5.58 -26.74 -7.39
N GLY A 20 -5.26 -26.08 -8.50
CA GLY A 20 -5.56 -24.67 -8.71
C GLY A 20 -6.99 -24.38 -8.21
N CYS A 21 -7.12 -23.38 -7.38
CA CYS A 21 -8.25 -23.10 -6.51
C CYS A 21 -9.61 -23.29 -7.18
N PHE A 22 -10.19 -24.49 -7.05
CA PHE A 22 -11.62 -24.62 -7.12
C PHE A 22 -12.17 -24.21 -5.75
N VAL A 23 -12.64 -22.97 -5.66
CA VAL A 23 -13.36 -22.52 -4.47
C VAL A 23 -14.65 -23.34 -4.42
N GLU A 24 -14.80 -24.19 -3.41
CA GLU A 24 -16.05 -24.92 -3.19
C GLU A 24 -17.13 -23.93 -2.75
N ASP A 25 -18.31 -23.98 -3.38
CA ASP A 25 -19.41 -23.12 -2.98
C ASP A 25 -19.80 -23.39 -1.52
N VAL A 26 -19.89 -22.35 -0.72
CA VAL A 26 -20.28 -22.42 0.69
C VAL A 26 -21.78 -22.70 0.77
N GLU A 27 -22.17 -23.81 1.41
CA GLU A 27 -23.57 -24.07 1.70
C GLU A 27 -24.06 -23.13 2.80
N MET A 28 -25.01 -22.26 2.48
CA MET A 28 -25.71 -21.40 3.44
C MET A 28 -27.18 -21.29 3.09
N SER A 29 -28.00 -21.00 4.07
CA SER A 29 -29.45 -20.88 3.91
C SER A 29 -30.00 -19.76 4.78
N ALA A 30 -30.73 -18.83 4.17
CA ALA A 30 -31.46 -17.77 4.86
C ALA A 30 -32.96 -17.91 4.57
N GLU A 31 -33.77 -17.85 5.61
CA GLU A 31 -35.23 -17.69 5.46
C GLU A 31 -35.55 -16.27 4.99
N ARG A 32 -36.56 -16.12 4.11
CA ARG A 32 -37.03 -14.81 3.72
C ARG A 32 -38.09 -14.34 4.71
N VAL A 33 -37.85 -13.19 5.34
CA VAL A 33 -38.78 -12.56 6.27
C VAL A 33 -38.96 -11.07 5.92
N GLU A 34 -40.00 -10.42 6.46
CA GLU A 34 -40.11 -8.97 6.37
C GLU A 34 -39.07 -8.31 7.30
N ALA A 35 -38.53 -7.17 6.86
CA ALA A 35 -37.62 -6.40 7.70
C ALA A 35 -38.32 -6.00 9.02
N ALA A 36 -37.59 -6.07 10.12
CA ALA A 36 -38.11 -5.69 11.44
C ALA A 36 -38.54 -4.25 11.49
N SER A 37 -39.50 -3.91 12.37
CA SER A 37 -39.70 -2.49 12.76
C SER A 37 -38.56 -2.08 13.70
N GLY A 38 -38.07 -0.84 13.60
CA GLY A 38 -37.00 -0.35 14.45
C GLY A 38 -37.31 -0.38 15.97
N GLU A 39 -38.59 -0.51 16.36
CA GLU A 39 -39.02 -0.67 17.75
C GLU A 39 -38.90 -2.15 18.22
N GLU A 40 -38.91 -3.10 17.29
CA GLU A 40 -38.88 -4.54 17.56
C GLU A 40 -37.45 -5.12 17.52
N SER A 41 -36.49 -4.43 16.88
CA SER A 41 -35.13 -4.90 16.66
C SER A 41 -34.09 -3.94 17.26
N TYR A 42 -34.16 -3.67 18.55
CA TYR A 42 -33.19 -2.84 19.23
C TYR A 42 -32.15 -3.71 19.93
N ALA A 43 -30.88 -3.59 19.50
CA ALA A 43 -29.73 -4.27 20.09
C ALA A 43 -28.82 -3.27 20.84
N ASP A 44 -27.84 -3.79 21.60
CA ASP A 44 -26.79 -2.96 22.16
C ASP A 44 -25.81 -2.55 21.02
N TRP A 45 -25.48 -3.48 20.13
CA TRP A 45 -24.66 -3.23 18.93
C TRP A 45 -25.36 -3.65 17.63
N ALA A 46 -25.26 -2.80 16.60
CA ALA A 46 -25.55 -3.15 15.22
C ALA A 46 -24.31 -2.96 14.35
N VAL A 47 -23.94 -3.99 13.61
CA VAL A 47 -22.89 -3.94 12.59
C VAL A 47 -23.57 -3.82 11.22
N TYR A 48 -23.35 -2.74 10.50
CA TYR A 48 -23.83 -2.53 9.13
C TYR A 48 -22.68 -2.86 8.18
N TRP A 49 -22.73 -4.02 7.55
CA TRP A 49 -21.66 -4.56 6.72
C TRP A 49 -21.98 -4.38 5.24
N TYR A 50 -21.30 -3.42 4.60
CA TYR A 50 -21.41 -3.13 3.17
C TYR A 50 -20.41 -4.03 2.41
N ASN A 51 -20.86 -5.21 1.99
CA ASN A 51 -20.05 -6.25 1.38
C ASN A 51 -20.15 -6.16 -0.15
N CYS A 52 -19.22 -5.43 -0.78
CA CYS A 52 -19.05 -5.34 -2.23
C CYS A 52 -18.14 -6.47 -2.69
N GLY A 53 -18.69 -7.63 -3.11
CA GLY A 53 -17.92 -8.84 -3.38
C GLY A 53 -16.85 -8.71 -4.46
N SER A 54 -17.15 -7.99 -5.56
CA SER A 54 -16.23 -7.75 -6.67
C SER A 54 -15.56 -9.04 -7.19
N ASP A 55 -14.38 -8.92 -7.74
CA ASP A 55 -13.59 -10.07 -8.22
C ASP A 55 -12.96 -10.90 -7.08
N LEU A 56 -12.80 -10.32 -5.89
CA LEU A 56 -12.42 -11.08 -4.69
C LEU A 56 -13.43 -12.18 -4.38
N GLU A 57 -14.72 -11.91 -4.58
CA GLU A 57 -15.74 -12.94 -4.47
C GLU A 57 -15.84 -13.79 -5.74
N SER A 58 -15.93 -13.17 -6.92
CA SER A 58 -16.22 -13.95 -8.14
C SER A 58 -15.06 -14.83 -8.58
N LYS A 59 -13.81 -14.52 -8.24
CA LYS A 59 -12.63 -15.36 -8.51
C LYS A 59 -12.27 -16.29 -7.36
N TRP A 60 -12.32 -15.77 -6.11
CA TRP A 60 -11.70 -16.41 -4.96
C TRP A 60 -12.69 -16.83 -3.86
N GLY A 61 -13.94 -16.31 -3.86
CA GLY A 61 -14.94 -16.63 -2.86
C GLY A 61 -14.67 -16.03 -1.47
N CYS A 62 -13.84 -14.98 -1.39
CA CYS A 62 -13.40 -14.39 -0.12
C CYS A 62 -14.60 -13.89 0.70
N ALA A 63 -15.53 -13.14 0.10
CA ALA A 63 -16.71 -12.64 0.80
C ALA A 63 -17.61 -13.77 1.34
N SER A 64 -17.76 -14.86 0.56
CA SER A 64 -18.46 -16.07 1.03
C SER A 64 -17.75 -16.75 2.20
N GLY A 65 -16.41 -16.69 2.23
CA GLY A 65 -15.58 -17.17 3.33
C GLY A 65 -15.87 -16.40 4.62
N ASP A 66 -15.80 -15.08 4.55
CA ASP A 66 -16.00 -14.18 5.72
C ASP A 66 -17.45 -14.21 6.24
N ILE A 67 -18.42 -14.32 5.33
CA ILE A 67 -19.83 -14.55 5.74
C ILE A 67 -19.98 -15.89 6.47
N LYS A 68 -19.26 -16.93 6.05
CA LYS A 68 -19.24 -18.22 6.76
C LYS A 68 -18.60 -18.10 8.13
N GLU A 69 -17.54 -17.30 8.27
CA GLU A 69 -16.95 -16.99 9.57
C GLU A 69 -17.96 -16.29 10.49
N MET A 70 -18.63 -15.25 10.01
CA MET A 70 -19.72 -14.58 10.72
C MET A 70 -20.79 -15.58 11.19
N LEU A 71 -21.25 -16.46 10.29
CA LEU A 71 -22.28 -17.46 10.58
C LEU A 71 -21.82 -18.57 11.53
N SER A 72 -20.52 -18.70 11.81
CA SER A 72 -19.98 -19.65 12.77
C SER A 72 -20.09 -19.17 14.21
N VAL A 73 -20.39 -17.90 14.44
CA VAL A 73 -20.49 -17.29 15.78
C VAL A 73 -21.94 -17.35 16.28
N ASP A 74 -22.16 -17.90 17.48
CA ASP A 74 -23.44 -17.82 18.15
C ASP A 74 -23.63 -16.41 18.74
N LEU A 75 -24.28 -15.51 18.00
CA LEU A 75 -24.51 -14.13 18.46
C LEU A 75 -25.47 -14.09 19.65
N SER A 76 -25.16 -13.21 20.62
CA SER A 76 -26.09 -12.90 21.71
C SER A 76 -27.29 -12.08 21.19
N ASP A 77 -28.35 -12.01 22.01
CA ASP A 77 -29.54 -11.16 21.72
C ASP A 77 -29.25 -9.65 21.76
N LYS A 78 -27.99 -9.27 22.03
CA LYS A 78 -27.51 -7.89 22.15
C LYS A 78 -26.78 -7.41 20.89
N VAL A 79 -26.45 -8.31 19.97
CA VAL A 79 -25.67 -8.02 18.76
C VAL A 79 -26.44 -8.46 17.51
N GLN A 80 -26.48 -7.60 16.51
CA GLN A 80 -27.03 -7.92 15.20
C GLN A 80 -26.10 -7.43 14.09
N VAL A 81 -26.02 -8.19 13.00
CA VAL A 81 -25.27 -7.85 11.80
C VAL A 81 -26.24 -7.68 10.63
N VAL A 82 -26.19 -6.55 9.94
CA VAL A 82 -26.99 -6.28 8.73
C VAL A 82 -26.02 -6.24 7.56
N VAL A 83 -26.13 -7.21 6.65
CA VAL A 83 -25.21 -7.34 5.51
C VAL A 83 -25.91 -6.93 4.23
N GLN A 84 -25.35 -5.98 3.46
CA GLN A 84 -25.73 -5.79 2.06
C GLN A 84 -24.71 -6.48 1.15
N THR A 85 -25.17 -7.31 0.24
CA THR A 85 -24.34 -8.01 -0.76
C THR A 85 -24.63 -7.49 -2.16
N GLY A 86 -23.57 -7.38 -2.97
CA GLY A 86 -23.60 -6.94 -4.36
C GLY A 86 -22.20 -6.90 -4.95
N GLY A 87 -22.03 -6.30 -6.13
CA GLY A 87 -20.75 -5.99 -6.75
C GLY A 87 -20.01 -7.15 -7.41
N ALA A 88 -20.37 -8.42 -7.13
CA ALA A 88 -19.73 -9.61 -7.71
C ALA A 88 -20.47 -10.13 -8.95
N LYS A 89 -19.74 -10.60 -9.97
CA LYS A 89 -20.32 -11.31 -11.13
C LYS A 89 -20.77 -12.71 -10.79
N LYS A 90 -20.21 -13.30 -9.76
CA LYS A 90 -20.54 -14.63 -9.24
C LYS A 90 -20.36 -14.64 -7.73
N TRP A 91 -21.22 -15.35 -7.02
CA TRP A 91 -21.05 -15.68 -5.60
C TRP A 91 -20.67 -17.14 -5.44
N HIS A 92 -19.72 -17.44 -4.54
CA HIS A 92 -19.30 -18.79 -4.19
C HIS A 92 -20.07 -19.33 -2.98
N ASN A 93 -21.40 -19.11 -3.01
CA ASN A 93 -22.32 -19.66 -2.02
C ASN A 93 -23.68 -19.95 -2.65
N THR A 94 -24.54 -20.70 -1.93
CA THR A 94 -25.83 -21.16 -2.42
C THR A 94 -26.97 -20.16 -2.21
N GLN A 95 -26.73 -19.02 -1.56
CA GLN A 95 -27.76 -18.10 -1.11
C GLN A 95 -27.82 -16.79 -1.89
N MET A 96 -26.66 -16.26 -2.27
CA MET A 96 -26.58 -14.91 -2.86
C MET A 96 -26.71 -14.94 -4.38
N ASP A 97 -27.41 -13.93 -4.91
CA ASP A 97 -27.73 -13.78 -6.33
C ASP A 97 -26.95 -12.60 -6.92
N ALA A 98 -26.05 -12.88 -7.88
CA ALA A 98 -25.21 -11.88 -8.53
C ALA A 98 -26.00 -10.81 -9.33
N ASP A 99 -27.26 -11.08 -9.66
CA ASP A 99 -28.15 -10.15 -10.39
C ASP A 99 -28.93 -9.22 -9.47
N LYS A 100 -28.63 -9.21 -8.15
CA LYS A 100 -29.38 -8.47 -7.14
C LYS A 100 -28.49 -7.78 -6.13
N LEU A 101 -29.02 -6.73 -5.52
CA LEU A 101 -28.62 -6.29 -4.19
C LEU A 101 -29.50 -6.99 -3.18
N GLN A 102 -28.91 -7.64 -2.20
CA GLN A 102 -29.66 -8.38 -1.17
C GLN A 102 -29.21 -7.94 0.21
N ARG A 103 -30.18 -7.81 1.13
CA ARG A 103 -29.94 -7.43 2.53
C ARG A 103 -30.30 -8.58 3.43
N TYR A 104 -29.34 -8.96 4.24
CA TYR A 104 -29.47 -10.04 5.21
C TYR A 104 -29.32 -9.49 6.62
N VAL A 105 -29.95 -10.17 7.58
CA VAL A 105 -29.75 -9.94 9.00
C VAL A 105 -29.32 -11.23 9.65
N TYR A 106 -28.26 -11.16 10.44
CA TYR A 106 -27.81 -12.21 11.32
C TYR A 106 -27.88 -11.76 12.77
N ASN A 107 -28.54 -12.55 13.62
CA ASN A 107 -28.71 -12.31 15.05
C ASN A 107 -28.86 -13.65 15.79
N SER A 108 -29.20 -13.63 17.09
CA SER A 108 -29.39 -14.84 17.90
C SER A 108 -30.48 -15.79 17.41
N ASP A 109 -31.44 -15.31 16.58
CA ASP A 109 -32.52 -16.11 16.04
C ASP A 109 -32.14 -16.81 14.74
N GLY A 110 -31.13 -16.32 14.02
CA GLY A 110 -30.63 -16.92 12.79
C GLY A 110 -30.25 -15.93 11.69
N PHE A 111 -30.17 -16.44 10.46
CA PHE A 111 -29.78 -15.70 9.27
C PHE A 111 -30.99 -15.55 8.33
N TYR A 112 -31.34 -14.30 7.98
CA TYR A 112 -32.57 -13.97 7.28
C TYR A 112 -32.35 -13.04 6.10
N LEU A 113 -32.97 -13.32 4.95
CA LEU A 113 -33.07 -12.38 3.82
C LEU A 113 -34.25 -11.43 4.08
N VAL A 114 -33.98 -10.14 4.27
CA VAL A 114 -34.97 -9.15 4.69
C VAL A 114 -35.33 -8.13 3.62
N ASP A 115 -34.46 -7.93 2.61
CA ASP A 115 -34.73 -7.06 1.46
C ASP A 115 -33.99 -7.55 0.22
N GLU A 116 -34.55 -7.28 -0.95
CA GLU A 116 -33.97 -7.66 -2.23
C GLU A 116 -34.35 -6.64 -3.30
N GLN A 117 -33.36 -6.14 -4.00
CA GLN A 117 -33.49 -5.13 -5.05
C GLN A 117 -32.83 -5.63 -6.35
N PRO A 118 -33.20 -5.09 -7.53
CA PRO A 118 -32.42 -5.30 -8.74
C PRO A 118 -30.95 -4.93 -8.54
N ARG A 119 -30.05 -5.53 -9.33
CA ARG A 119 -28.62 -5.18 -9.33
C ARG A 119 -28.45 -3.67 -9.39
N GLY A 120 -27.63 -3.12 -8.51
CA GLY A 120 -27.21 -1.73 -8.42
C GLY A 120 -25.72 -1.62 -8.28
N ASN A 121 -25.16 -0.46 -8.59
CA ASN A 121 -23.75 -0.17 -8.45
C ASN A 121 -23.38 0.01 -6.96
N MET A 122 -22.53 -0.88 -6.43
CA MET A 122 -22.04 -0.78 -5.05
C MET A 122 -20.99 0.34 -4.89
N GLY A 123 -20.35 0.81 -5.97
CA GLY A 123 -19.50 2.00 -6.01
C GLY A 123 -20.25 3.32 -6.06
N SER A 124 -21.60 3.32 -5.95
CA SER A 124 -22.41 4.55 -6.02
C SER A 124 -22.82 5.05 -4.64
N PRO A 125 -22.70 6.37 -4.35
CA PRO A 125 -23.13 6.97 -3.09
C PRO A 125 -24.64 6.79 -2.82
N GLU A 126 -25.49 6.72 -3.86
CA GLU A 126 -26.93 6.49 -3.72
C GLU A 126 -27.21 5.08 -3.18
N THR A 127 -26.48 4.08 -3.64
CA THR A 127 -26.63 2.68 -3.16
C THR A 127 -26.23 2.56 -1.70
N LEU A 128 -25.10 3.19 -1.31
CA LEU A 128 -24.67 3.25 0.08
C LEU A 128 -25.68 4.00 0.95
N ALA A 129 -26.15 5.17 0.50
CA ALA A 129 -27.14 5.97 1.24
C ALA A 129 -28.45 5.21 1.48
N ASP A 130 -28.91 4.44 0.48
CA ASP A 130 -30.11 3.61 0.61
C ASP A 130 -29.92 2.48 1.63
N PHE A 131 -28.75 1.82 1.63
CA PHE A 131 -28.39 0.83 2.64
C PHE A 131 -28.36 1.43 4.06
N LEU A 132 -27.67 2.56 4.25
CA LEU A 132 -27.56 3.22 5.56
C LEU A 132 -28.93 3.65 6.09
N LYS A 133 -29.80 4.19 5.24
CA LYS A 133 -31.18 4.55 5.62
C LYS A 133 -32.01 3.33 6.01
N PHE A 134 -31.87 2.23 5.27
CA PHE A 134 -32.52 0.97 5.61
C PHE A 134 -32.07 0.47 6.99
N CYS A 135 -30.77 0.40 7.24
CA CYS A 135 -30.20 -0.04 8.50
C CYS A 135 -30.70 0.82 9.67
N LYS A 136 -30.57 2.15 9.56
CA LYS A 136 -31.03 3.09 10.57
C LYS A 136 -32.52 2.95 10.90
N SER A 137 -33.35 2.66 9.89
CA SER A 137 -34.80 2.59 10.05
C SER A 137 -35.27 1.27 10.63
N HIS A 138 -34.62 0.17 10.29
CA HIS A 138 -35.11 -1.18 10.60
C HIS A 138 -34.30 -1.87 11.71
N TYR A 139 -33.01 -1.51 11.88
CA TYR A 139 -32.10 -2.20 12.79
C TYR A 139 -31.26 -1.20 13.61
N PRO A 140 -31.89 -0.24 14.30
CA PRO A 140 -31.17 0.68 15.17
C PRO A 140 -30.56 -0.05 16.37
N ALA A 141 -29.50 0.53 16.95
CA ALA A 141 -28.87 0.02 18.16
C ALA A 141 -28.38 1.17 19.06
N ALA A 142 -27.92 0.85 20.26
CA ALA A 142 -27.27 1.82 21.13
C ALA A 142 -25.91 2.26 20.57
N HIS A 143 -25.19 1.30 19.98
CA HIS A 143 -23.90 1.49 19.31
C HIS A 143 -23.94 0.94 17.89
N THR A 144 -23.25 1.60 16.98
CA THR A 144 -23.24 1.23 15.56
C THR A 144 -21.82 1.16 15.02
N ALA A 145 -21.49 0.05 14.37
CA ALA A 145 -20.33 -0.08 13.52
C ALA A 145 -20.76 -0.16 12.04
N VAL A 146 -20.05 0.54 11.16
CA VAL A 146 -20.21 0.39 9.70
C VAL A 146 -18.90 -0.18 9.15
N VAL A 147 -18.96 -1.32 8.47
CA VAL A 147 -17.81 -2.00 7.91
C VAL A 147 -17.93 -2.05 6.39
N PHE A 148 -16.92 -1.57 5.69
CA PHE A 148 -16.77 -1.69 4.24
C PHE A 148 -15.84 -2.86 3.92
N TRP A 149 -16.26 -3.71 3.01
CA TRP A 149 -15.53 -4.89 2.58
C TRP A 149 -15.32 -4.89 1.08
N ASN A 150 -14.06 -4.87 0.63
CA ASN A 150 -13.65 -4.99 -0.79
C ASN A 150 -12.15 -4.74 -0.96
N HIS A 151 -11.75 -4.31 -2.19
CA HIS A 151 -10.51 -3.59 -2.44
C HIS A 151 -10.56 -2.17 -1.90
N GLY A 152 -9.38 -1.60 -1.61
CA GLY A 152 -9.16 -0.20 -1.29
C GLY A 152 -8.02 0.36 -2.13
N GLY A 153 -8.12 1.63 -2.49
CA GLY A 153 -7.16 2.40 -3.30
C GLY A 153 -6.67 3.68 -2.60
N GLY A 154 -6.75 3.73 -1.26
CA GLY A 154 -6.33 4.89 -0.47
C GLY A 154 -7.19 6.14 -0.67
N SER A 155 -6.61 7.30 -0.38
CA SER A 155 -7.34 8.58 -0.44
C SER A 155 -7.93 8.88 -1.83
N VAL A 156 -7.19 8.58 -2.89
CA VAL A 156 -7.54 9.00 -4.26
C VAL A 156 -8.57 8.07 -4.89
N ASP A 157 -8.36 6.76 -4.76
CA ASP A 157 -9.21 5.78 -5.45
C ASP A 157 -10.34 5.22 -4.59
N GLY A 158 -10.32 5.48 -3.28
CA GLY A 158 -11.41 5.13 -2.38
C GLY A 158 -11.55 3.63 -2.16
N ALA A 159 -12.80 3.13 -2.01
CA ALA A 159 -13.05 1.71 -1.75
C ALA A 159 -14.39 1.23 -2.35
N ALA A 160 -14.69 -0.06 -2.22
CA ALA A 160 -15.94 -0.68 -2.71
C ALA A 160 -16.05 -0.68 -4.25
N PHE A 161 -15.04 -1.24 -4.92
CA PHE A 161 -14.95 -1.36 -6.38
C PHE A 161 -15.92 -2.42 -6.91
N ASP A 162 -16.90 -2.03 -7.74
CA ASP A 162 -17.91 -2.92 -8.29
C ASP A 162 -17.51 -3.46 -9.68
N GLU A 163 -17.16 -4.74 -9.77
CA GLU A 163 -16.75 -5.35 -11.06
C GLU A 163 -17.85 -5.39 -12.12
N ASN A 164 -19.12 -5.21 -11.75
CA ASN A 164 -20.24 -5.16 -12.68
C ASN A 164 -20.39 -3.79 -13.34
N TYR A 165 -19.72 -2.76 -12.79
CA TYR A 165 -19.76 -1.36 -13.23
C TYR A 165 -18.37 -0.82 -13.50
N ASP A 166 -17.55 -1.61 -14.24
CA ASP A 166 -16.19 -1.24 -14.67
C ASP A 166 -15.27 -0.84 -13.49
N TYR A 167 -15.46 -1.48 -12.33
CA TYR A 167 -14.75 -1.19 -11.07
C TYR A 167 -14.96 0.24 -10.57
N ASP A 168 -16.15 0.82 -10.81
CA ASP A 168 -16.54 2.06 -10.15
C ASP A 168 -16.47 1.91 -8.62
N SER A 169 -15.94 2.92 -7.93
CA SER A 169 -15.61 2.87 -6.50
C SER A 169 -16.15 4.10 -5.77
N LEU A 170 -16.44 3.95 -4.49
CA LEU A 170 -16.79 5.08 -3.62
C LEU A 170 -15.55 5.91 -3.30
N LYS A 171 -15.52 7.16 -3.76
CA LYS A 171 -14.51 8.15 -3.40
C LYS A 171 -14.84 8.79 -2.03
N LEU A 172 -13.87 9.45 -1.38
CA LEU A 172 -14.05 10.02 -0.04
C LEU A 172 -15.24 11.01 0.02
N ASN A 173 -15.38 11.89 -0.97
CA ASN A 173 -16.49 12.81 -1.07
C ASN A 173 -17.85 12.10 -1.28
N GLU A 174 -17.90 10.95 -1.92
CA GLU A 174 -19.08 10.14 -2.15
C GLU A 174 -19.50 9.37 -0.88
N PHE A 175 -18.54 8.85 -0.12
CA PHE A 175 -18.78 8.36 1.23
C PHE A 175 -19.44 9.45 2.08
N TYR A 176 -18.86 10.64 2.13
CA TYR A 176 -19.40 11.75 2.89
C TYR A 176 -20.83 12.08 2.47
N GLN A 177 -21.09 12.18 1.16
CA GLN A 177 -22.44 12.42 0.60
C GLN A 177 -23.45 11.35 1.03
N ALA A 178 -23.07 10.08 1.00
CA ALA A 178 -23.96 8.99 1.39
C ALA A 178 -24.33 9.05 2.87
N PHE A 179 -23.36 9.26 3.76
CA PHE A 179 -23.60 9.41 5.19
C PHE A 179 -24.43 10.66 5.52
N GLN A 180 -24.13 11.81 4.93
CA GLN A 180 -24.89 13.04 5.09
C GLN A 180 -26.35 12.87 4.64
N SER A 181 -26.59 12.03 3.62
CA SER A 181 -27.95 11.72 3.16
C SER A 181 -28.74 10.84 4.14
N ALA A 182 -28.06 10.07 5.00
CA ALA A 182 -28.66 9.11 5.92
C ALA A 182 -28.72 9.59 7.37
N PHE A 183 -27.75 10.40 7.79
CA PHE A 183 -27.56 10.82 9.18
C PHE A 183 -27.44 12.34 9.33
N ASP A 184 -27.74 12.83 10.53
CA ASP A 184 -27.38 14.19 10.96
C ASP A 184 -25.93 14.13 11.48
N LEU A 185 -24.98 14.69 10.72
CA LEU A 185 -23.56 14.62 11.02
C LEU A 185 -23.13 15.67 12.07
N SER A 186 -22.20 15.30 12.94
CA SER A 186 -21.70 16.19 14.00
C SER A 186 -20.38 15.69 14.58
N THR A 187 -19.37 16.53 14.64
CA THR A 187 -18.08 16.23 15.28
C THR A 187 -18.20 16.02 16.79
N ASP A 188 -19.11 16.70 17.47
CA ASP A 188 -19.29 16.58 18.92
C ASP A 188 -20.02 15.28 19.31
N ASN A 189 -20.91 14.78 18.45
CA ASN A 189 -21.67 13.56 18.67
C ASN A 189 -21.93 12.87 17.33
N PRO A 190 -20.92 12.20 16.76
CA PRO A 190 -21.07 11.52 15.50
C PRO A 190 -22.08 10.37 15.60
N PRO A 191 -22.84 10.08 14.52
CA PRO A 191 -23.90 9.09 14.55
C PRO A 191 -23.42 7.63 14.59
N ILE A 192 -22.13 7.37 14.31
CA ILE A 192 -21.53 6.05 14.23
C ILE A 192 -20.41 5.95 15.28
N ASP A 193 -20.35 4.83 16.00
CA ASP A 193 -19.26 4.60 16.97
C ASP A 193 -17.97 4.19 16.28
N VAL A 194 -18.04 3.27 15.29
CA VAL A 194 -16.88 2.76 14.55
C VAL A 194 -17.19 2.73 13.05
N VAL A 195 -16.34 3.33 12.24
CA VAL A 195 -16.25 3.04 10.81
C VAL A 195 -15.02 2.17 10.56
N GLY A 196 -15.20 1.09 9.84
CA GLY A 196 -14.16 0.11 9.55
C GLY A 196 -14.00 -0.14 8.06
N PHE A 197 -12.77 -0.28 7.63
CA PHE A 197 -12.42 -0.62 6.25
C PHE A 197 -11.62 -1.93 6.25
N ASP A 198 -12.30 -3.05 6.00
CA ASP A 198 -11.67 -4.33 5.62
C ASP A 198 -11.28 -4.24 4.14
N THR A 199 -10.33 -3.36 3.89
CA THR A 199 -9.85 -2.97 2.56
C THR A 199 -8.42 -2.44 2.67
N CYS A 200 -7.64 -2.53 1.59
CA CYS A 200 -6.30 -1.96 1.51
C CYS A 200 -6.30 -0.43 1.68
N LEU A 201 -5.24 0.14 2.25
CA LEU A 201 -4.79 1.53 2.10
C LEU A 201 -5.72 2.62 2.65
N MET A 202 -6.79 2.31 3.39
CA MET A 202 -7.79 3.32 3.81
C MET A 202 -7.44 4.03 5.12
N ALA A 203 -6.37 3.66 5.84
CA ALA A 203 -5.90 4.43 6.99
C ALA A 203 -5.10 5.66 6.55
N THR A 204 -5.79 6.66 5.97
CA THR A 204 -5.16 7.90 5.53
C THR A 204 -5.66 9.10 6.33
N VAL A 205 -4.85 10.16 6.39
CA VAL A 205 -5.26 11.42 7.03
C VAL A 205 -6.50 12.01 6.37
N ASP A 206 -6.65 11.88 5.05
CA ASP A 206 -7.81 12.37 4.30
C ASP A 206 -9.07 11.57 4.62
N THR A 207 -8.95 10.24 4.75
CA THR A 207 -10.04 9.37 5.21
C THR A 207 -10.44 9.75 6.64
N ALA A 208 -9.48 9.86 7.55
CA ALA A 208 -9.74 10.22 8.93
C ALA A 208 -10.46 11.59 9.06
N TYR A 209 -10.03 12.57 8.26
CA TYR A 209 -10.69 13.88 8.22
C TYR A 209 -12.11 13.81 7.64
N THR A 210 -12.30 13.05 6.55
CA THR A 210 -13.61 12.86 5.90
C THR A 210 -14.64 12.27 6.86
N PHE A 211 -14.21 11.36 7.75
CA PHE A 211 -15.11 10.66 8.67
C PHE A 211 -15.23 11.30 10.07
N CYS A 212 -14.61 12.45 10.34
CA CYS A 212 -14.53 13.00 11.69
C CYS A 212 -15.86 13.48 12.29
N ASP A 213 -16.87 13.80 11.48
CA ASP A 213 -18.24 14.13 11.91
C ASP A 213 -19.24 12.98 11.68
N ILE A 214 -18.77 11.87 11.10
CA ILE A 214 -19.53 10.66 10.79
C ILE A 214 -19.36 9.61 11.89
N ALA A 215 -18.12 9.38 12.33
CA ALA A 215 -17.80 8.33 13.28
C ALA A 215 -16.89 8.80 14.41
N ARG A 216 -16.91 8.07 15.52
CA ARG A 216 -16.02 8.32 16.66
C ARG A 216 -14.64 7.71 16.43
N TYR A 217 -14.58 6.50 15.88
CA TYR A 217 -13.34 5.76 15.62
C TYR A 217 -13.29 5.28 14.18
N LEU A 218 -12.09 5.34 13.60
CA LEU A 218 -11.74 4.72 12.32
C LEU A 218 -10.87 3.49 12.59
N VAL A 219 -11.22 2.37 11.96
CA VAL A 219 -10.38 1.15 11.92
C VAL A 219 -10.02 0.88 10.47
N ALA A 220 -8.74 0.98 10.13
CA ALA A 220 -8.27 0.81 8.75
C ALA A 220 -6.78 0.47 8.69
N SER A 221 -6.34 -0.01 7.53
CA SER A 221 -4.95 -0.35 7.23
C SER A 221 -4.26 0.73 6.40
N GLU A 222 -2.98 1.01 6.69
CA GLU A 222 -2.10 1.84 5.87
C GLU A 222 -1.59 1.06 4.66
N GLU A 223 -1.29 -0.25 4.84
CA GLU A 223 -0.77 -1.15 3.81
C GLU A 223 -1.92 -1.95 3.16
N THR A 224 -1.58 -2.72 2.14
CA THR A 224 -2.49 -3.73 1.59
C THR A 224 -2.82 -4.78 2.64
N GLU A 225 -4.09 -5.14 2.76
CA GLU A 225 -4.52 -6.22 3.63
C GLU A 225 -4.40 -7.57 2.90
N PRO A 226 -3.88 -8.62 3.56
CA PRO A 226 -3.90 -9.97 3.02
C PRO A 226 -5.32 -10.47 2.70
N GLY A 227 -5.44 -11.38 1.74
CA GLY A 227 -6.73 -11.90 1.26
C GLY A 227 -7.58 -12.64 2.29
N CYS A 228 -7.01 -13.01 3.47
CA CYS A 228 -7.77 -13.55 4.61
C CYS A 228 -8.66 -12.49 5.29
N GLY A 229 -8.42 -11.19 5.05
CA GLY A 229 -9.23 -10.12 5.63
C GLY A 229 -9.28 -10.10 7.16
N TRP A 230 -10.31 -9.47 7.71
CA TRP A 230 -10.55 -9.43 9.15
C TRP A 230 -11.13 -10.76 9.64
N TYR A 231 -10.54 -11.39 10.62
CA TYR A 231 -11.02 -12.65 11.18
C TYR A 231 -12.37 -12.45 11.89
N TYR A 232 -13.49 -12.57 11.13
CA TYR A 232 -14.86 -12.25 11.58
C TYR A 232 -15.31 -13.12 12.75
N THR A 233 -14.93 -14.39 12.79
CA THR A 233 -15.21 -15.25 13.95
C THR A 233 -14.65 -14.65 15.24
N GLY A 234 -13.39 -14.19 15.24
CA GLY A 234 -12.72 -13.75 16.45
C GLY A 234 -13.34 -12.48 17.06
N TRP A 235 -13.53 -11.44 16.26
CA TRP A 235 -14.01 -10.18 16.81
C TRP A 235 -15.54 -10.15 17.06
N LEU A 236 -16.35 -10.87 16.26
CA LEU A 236 -17.80 -10.98 16.51
C LEU A 236 -18.10 -11.84 17.75
N GLU A 237 -17.32 -12.91 17.99
CA GLU A 237 -17.42 -13.70 19.21
C GLU A 237 -17.13 -12.83 20.45
N ALA A 238 -16.02 -12.05 20.42
CA ALA A 238 -15.66 -11.15 21.51
C ALA A 238 -16.72 -10.05 21.74
N LEU A 239 -17.28 -9.46 20.66
CA LEU A 239 -18.37 -8.49 20.75
C LEU A 239 -19.65 -9.13 21.36
N SER A 240 -19.96 -10.35 20.95
CA SER A 240 -21.12 -11.11 21.44
C SER A 240 -20.99 -11.46 22.95
N GLU A 241 -19.76 -11.81 23.39
CA GLU A 241 -19.47 -12.10 24.79
C GLU A 241 -19.46 -10.85 25.67
N ASN A 242 -19.04 -9.71 25.13
CA ASN A 242 -18.98 -8.44 25.85
C ASN A 242 -19.63 -7.29 25.05
N PRO A 243 -20.95 -7.28 24.90
CA PRO A 243 -21.65 -6.22 24.15
C PRO A 243 -21.65 -4.85 24.86
N GLY A 244 -21.07 -4.75 26.04
CA GLY A 244 -20.87 -3.50 26.77
C GLY A 244 -19.56 -2.79 26.43
N MET A 245 -18.72 -3.33 25.52
CA MET A 245 -17.50 -2.62 25.05
C MET A 245 -17.84 -1.36 24.30
N ASP A 246 -16.98 -0.35 24.39
CA ASP A 246 -17.10 0.87 23.56
C ASP A 246 -16.42 0.71 22.20
N GLY A 247 -16.50 1.77 21.36
CA GLY A 247 -15.94 1.74 20.01
C GLY A 247 -14.42 1.60 19.97
N ALA A 248 -13.70 2.11 20.98
CA ALA A 248 -12.25 1.96 21.06
C ALA A 248 -11.86 0.50 21.39
N GLU A 249 -12.59 -0.10 22.33
CA GLU A 249 -12.40 -1.52 22.70
C GLU A 249 -12.74 -2.44 21.52
N LEU A 250 -13.83 -2.16 20.79
CA LEU A 250 -14.20 -2.89 19.58
C LEU A 250 -13.11 -2.78 18.51
N GLY A 251 -12.61 -1.56 18.22
CA GLY A 251 -11.53 -1.35 17.27
C GLY A 251 -10.27 -2.14 17.63
N LYS A 252 -9.89 -2.14 18.91
CA LYS A 252 -8.77 -2.94 19.41
C LYS A 252 -8.99 -4.45 19.17
N VAL A 253 -10.18 -4.96 19.49
CA VAL A 253 -10.52 -6.37 19.29
C VAL A 253 -10.46 -6.77 17.81
N ILE A 254 -10.90 -5.88 16.91
CA ILE A 254 -10.79 -6.09 15.45
C ILE A 254 -9.30 -6.19 15.06
N CYS A 255 -8.45 -5.26 15.51
CA CYS A 255 -7.01 -5.30 15.22
C CYS A 255 -6.35 -6.59 15.73
N ASP A 256 -6.63 -7.00 16.98
CA ASP A 256 -6.08 -8.22 17.57
C ASP A 256 -6.54 -9.48 16.80
N ALA A 257 -7.82 -9.52 16.36
CA ALA A 257 -8.36 -10.62 15.56
C ALA A 257 -7.74 -10.69 14.16
N PHE A 258 -7.56 -9.54 13.50
CA PHE A 258 -6.88 -9.43 12.20
C PHE A 258 -5.43 -9.95 12.28
N GLU A 259 -4.64 -9.43 13.23
CA GLU A 259 -3.27 -9.89 13.42
C GLU A 259 -3.21 -11.41 13.65
N LYS A 260 -4.11 -11.93 14.50
CA LYS A 260 -4.19 -13.36 14.73
C LYS A 260 -4.53 -14.16 13.49
N GLY A 261 -5.52 -13.72 12.69
CA GLY A 261 -5.90 -14.36 11.44
C GLY A 261 -4.73 -14.41 10.46
N CYS A 262 -4.03 -13.29 10.29
CA CYS A 262 -2.84 -13.21 9.44
C CYS A 262 -1.67 -14.08 9.94
N GLN A 263 -1.50 -14.20 11.27
CA GLN A 263 -0.49 -15.10 11.85
C GLN A 263 -0.84 -16.58 11.61
N ASP A 264 -2.12 -16.94 11.75
CA ASP A 264 -2.59 -18.32 11.54
C ASP A 264 -2.43 -18.75 10.05
N GLU A 265 -2.50 -17.79 9.10
CA GLU A 265 -2.31 -17.98 7.66
C GLU A 265 -0.87 -17.71 7.19
N GLU A 266 0.05 -17.37 8.09
CA GLU A 266 1.48 -17.09 7.83
C GLU A 266 1.71 -15.91 6.84
N VAL A 267 0.87 -14.85 6.92
CA VAL A 267 0.93 -13.64 6.07
C VAL A 267 1.02 -12.34 6.88
N ALA A 268 1.51 -12.41 8.12
CA ALA A 268 1.52 -11.29 9.04
C ALA A 268 2.74 -10.35 8.92
N ASP A 269 3.66 -10.60 8.00
CA ASP A 269 4.98 -9.93 7.97
C ASP A 269 4.90 -8.44 7.62
N GLU A 270 3.99 -8.05 6.74
CA GLU A 270 3.83 -6.66 6.26
C GLU A 270 2.43 -6.06 6.61
N ILE A 271 1.68 -6.65 7.52
CA ILE A 271 0.34 -6.12 7.87
C ILE A 271 0.42 -4.81 8.64
N THR A 272 -0.63 -4.00 8.51
CA THR A 272 -0.94 -2.87 9.39
C THR A 272 -2.43 -2.82 9.65
N LEU A 273 -2.87 -2.46 10.85
CA LEU A 273 -4.24 -2.08 11.15
C LEU A 273 -4.25 -1.16 12.37
N SER A 274 -4.96 -0.05 12.31
CA SER A 274 -4.96 0.97 13.36
C SER A 274 -6.36 1.38 13.80
N VAL A 275 -6.45 1.91 15.02
CA VAL A 275 -7.64 2.55 15.59
C VAL A 275 -7.34 4.02 15.82
N THR A 276 -8.00 4.89 15.06
CA THR A 276 -7.88 6.34 15.16
C THR A 276 -9.09 6.94 15.87
N ASP A 277 -8.86 7.71 16.93
CA ASP A 277 -9.88 8.52 17.61
C ASP A 277 -10.14 9.81 16.82
N LEU A 278 -11.18 9.82 16.01
CA LEU A 278 -11.54 10.91 15.10
C LEU A 278 -11.92 12.21 15.82
N SER A 279 -12.24 12.17 17.12
CA SER A 279 -12.48 13.40 17.88
C SER A 279 -11.23 14.25 18.10
N ARG A 280 -10.05 13.68 17.83
CA ARG A 280 -8.74 14.32 17.97
C ARG A 280 -8.15 14.76 16.65
N ILE A 281 -8.79 14.39 15.53
CA ILE A 281 -8.29 14.66 14.18
C ILE A 281 -8.06 16.17 13.93
N GLY A 282 -8.87 17.05 14.55
CA GLY A 282 -8.71 18.48 14.40
C GLY A 282 -7.32 19.00 14.77
N ASN A 283 -6.74 18.51 15.87
CA ASN A 283 -5.38 18.88 16.28
C ASN A 283 -4.34 18.37 15.29
N LEU A 284 -4.54 17.14 14.75
CA LEU A 284 -3.66 16.59 13.73
C LEU A 284 -3.73 17.41 12.44
N MET A 285 -4.93 17.81 12.02
CA MET A 285 -5.11 18.65 10.84
C MET A 285 -4.47 20.03 10.97
N GLU A 286 -4.54 20.67 12.14
CA GLU A 286 -3.86 21.94 12.41
C GLU A 286 -2.33 21.78 12.29
N ALA A 287 -1.78 20.70 12.83
CA ALA A 287 -0.34 20.41 12.74
C ALA A 287 0.08 20.06 11.32
N TYR A 288 -0.71 19.26 10.60
CA TYR A 288 -0.46 18.83 9.22
C TYR A 288 -0.53 20.03 8.25
N GLU A 289 -1.54 20.89 8.39
CA GLU A 289 -1.63 22.15 7.64
C GLU A 289 -0.41 23.05 7.89
N SER A 290 0.03 23.16 9.16
CA SER A 290 1.23 23.96 9.51
C SER A 290 2.50 23.39 8.88
N LEU A 291 2.66 22.07 8.83
CA LEU A 291 3.77 21.40 8.13
C LEU A 291 3.75 21.71 6.64
N GLY A 292 2.60 21.59 6.00
CA GLY A 292 2.44 21.91 4.58
C GLY A 292 2.70 23.38 4.26
N GLN A 293 2.25 24.31 5.12
CA GLN A 293 2.51 25.75 4.97
C GLN A 293 4.00 26.07 5.07
N GLU A 294 4.70 25.51 6.06
CA GLU A 294 6.14 25.69 6.22
C GLU A 294 6.90 25.07 5.04
N ALA A 295 6.50 23.88 4.58
CA ALA A 295 7.06 23.24 3.41
C ALA A 295 6.88 24.09 2.14
N LEU A 296 5.66 24.59 1.89
CA LEU A 296 5.36 25.44 0.74
C LEU A 296 6.18 26.75 0.76
N LEU A 297 6.27 27.42 1.92
CA LEU A 297 7.09 28.63 2.06
C LEU A 297 8.58 28.37 1.79
N ASN A 298 9.10 27.23 2.26
CA ASN A 298 10.48 26.84 1.97
C ASN A 298 10.70 26.51 0.50
N ALA A 299 9.74 25.79 -0.12
CA ALA A 299 9.82 25.39 -1.53
C ALA A 299 9.88 26.60 -2.48
N VAL A 300 9.04 27.63 -2.23
CA VAL A 300 9.00 28.82 -3.08
C VAL A 300 10.20 29.77 -2.88
N ASP A 301 10.93 29.60 -1.78
CA ASP A 301 12.13 30.38 -1.45
C ASP A 301 13.44 29.68 -1.83
N ASN A 302 13.45 28.34 -1.78
CA ASN A 302 14.63 27.52 -1.99
C ASN A 302 14.36 26.39 -3.00
N PRO A 303 14.88 26.47 -4.21
CA PRO A 303 14.69 25.45 -5.25
C PRO A 303 15.12 24.03 -4.83
N GLY A 304 16.14 23.91 -3.97
CA GLY A 304 16.64 22.64 -3.45
C GLY A 304 15.76 21.98 -2.40
N PHE A 305 14.61 22.58 -2.02
CA PHE A 305 13.73 22.04 -1.00
C PHE A 305 13.04 20.73 -1.45
N PHE A 306 12.50 20.69 -2.69
CA PHE A 306 11.83 19.47 -3.20
C PHE A 306 12.76 18.27 -3.26
N PRO A 307 13.98 18.36 -3.84
CA PRO A 307 14.93 17.25 -3.78
C PRO A 307 15.26 16.82 -2.34
N ALA A 308 15.44 17.75 -1.42
CA ALA A 308 15.70 17.45 -0.02
C ALA A 308 14.50 16.73 0.63
N MET A 309 13.27 17.20 0.40
CA MET A 309 12.06 16.55 0.87
C MET A 309 11.88 15.16 0.24
N GLY A 310 12.21 14.99 -1.04
CA GLY A 310 12.21 13.70 -1.74
C GLY A 310 13.15 12.69 -1.09
N ARG A 311 14.35 13.12 -0.66
CA ARG A 311 15.28 12.26 0.10
C ARG A 311 14.73 11.85 1.48
N MET A 312 13.90 12.70 2.10
CA MET A 312 13.22 12.34 3.36
C MET A 312 12.10 11.33 3.09
N ALA A 313 11.30 11.56 2.06
CA ALA A 313 10.19 10.68 1.70
C ALA A 313 10.65 9.29 1.23
N SER A 314 11.79 9.18 0.53
CA SER A 314 12.33 7.89 0.09
C SER A 314 12.81 7.00 1.25
N ARG A 315 13.05 7.59 2.43
CA ARG A 315 13.45 6.90 3.67
C ARG A 315 12.28 6.58 4.59
N ALA A 316 11.10 7.14 4.30
CA ALA A 316 9.89 6.87 5.06
C ALA A 316 9.16 5.63 4.52
N GLU A 317 8.53 4.85 5.42
CA GLU A 317 7.69 3.72 5.02
C GLU A 317 6.61 4.18 4.04
N ASN A 318 6.46 3.44 2.94
CA ASN A 318 5.44 3.68 1.92
C ASN A 318 4.65 2.41 1.64
N TYR A 319 3.45 2.56 1.15
CA TYR A 319 2.46 1.50 1.13
C TYR A 319 1.91 1.21 -0.27
N GLY A 320 1.51 -0.03 -0.52
CA GLY A 320 0.80 -0.47 -1.72
C GLY A 320 1.63 -0.55 -3.01
N GLY A 321 2.83 0.01 -3.02
CA GLY A 321 3.73 0.10 -4.17
C GLY A 321 3.92 1.55 -4.66
N ASN A 322 5.17 1.92 -4.99
CA ASN A 322 5.55 3.23 -5.51
C ASN A 322 6.74 3.11 -6.48
N THR A 323 6.64 2.17 -7.40
CA THR A 323 7.58 1.92 -8.49
C THR A 323 6.86 1.81 -9.83
N GLU A 324 7.60 1.86 -10.94
CA GLU A 324 7.03 1.70 -12.28
C GLU A 324 6.39 0.31 -12.46
N ASP A 325 6.99 -0.74 -11.91
CA ASP A 325 6.50 -2.12 -12.04
C ASP A 325 5.32 -2.44 -11.12
N GLU A 326 5.23 -1.80 -9.97
CA GLU A 326 4.12 -2.01 -9.01
C GLU A 326 2.97 -1.02 -9.18
N GLY A 327 3.20 0.10 -9.88
CA GLY A 327 2.33 1.26 -9.90
C GLY A 327 2.58 2.18 -8.70
N TYR A 328 1.85 3.31 -8.66
CA TYR A 328 2.05 4.35 -7.66
C TYR A 328 0.76 4.59 -6.87
N THR A 329 0.76 4.20 -5.61
CA THR A 329 -0.31 4.60 -4.67
C THR A 329 -0.12 6.02 -4.16
N ASN A 330 1.13 6.52 -4.20
CA ASN A 330 1.53 7.80 -3.63
C ASN A 330 1.21 7.90 -2.13
N MET A 331 1.25 6.77 -1.39
CA MET A 331 0.98 6.71 0.05
C MET A 331 2.26 6.50 0.84
N VAL A 332 2.49 7.36 1.84
CA VAL A 332 3.62 7.30 2.76
C VAL A 332 3.11 7.38 4.21
N ASP A 333 3.81 6.73 5.14
CA ASP A 333 3.52 6.87 6.57
C ASP A 333 3.67 8.31 7.02
N LEU A 334 2.62 8.90 7.60
CA LEU A 334 2.62 10.30 8.01
C LEU A 334 3.62 10.60 9.13
N GLY A 335 3.71 9.71 10.12
CA GLY A 335 4.58 9.93 11.27
C GLY A 335 6.04 9.68 10.94
N ASP A 336 6.34 8.71 10.09
CA ASP A 336 7.71 8.40 9.66
C ASP A 336 8.20 9.46 8.65
N LEU A 337 7.36 9.91 7.72
CA LEU A 337 7.66 11.09 6.89
C LEU A 337 7.97 12.31 7.76
N ALA A 338 7.12 12.62 8.74
CA ALA A 338 7.34 13.72 9.65
C ALA A 338 8.63 13.54 10.49
N TYR A 339 8.97 12.28 10.87
CA TYR A 339 10.23 11.99 11.55
C TYR A 339 11.44 12.42 10.72
N HIS A 340 11.46 12.03 9.44
CA HIS A 340 12.55 12.38 8.53
C HIS A 340 12.51 13.86 8.15
N CYS A 341 11.33 14.43 7.90
CA CYS A 341 11.18 15.87 7.61
C CYS A 341 11.59 16.80 8.77
N ALA A 342 11.71 16.28 10.00
CA ALA A 342 12.23 17.06 11.13
C ALA A 342 13.69 17.53 10.95
N GLU A 343 14.43 16.97 10.00
CA GLU A 343 15.75 17.49 9.59
C GLU A 343 15.63 18.86 8.87
N LEU A 344 14.52 19.08 8.15
CA LEU A 344 14.26 20.31 7.37
C LEU A 344 13.30 21.26 8.10
N LEU A 345 12.28 20.72 8.78
CA LEU A 345 11.14 21.42 9.36
C LEU A 345 10.91 20.94 10.81
N PRO A 346 11.84 21.20 11.76
CA PRO A 346 11.86 20.53 13.05
C PRO A 346 10.65 20.82 13.94
N GLU A 347 10.06 22.03 13.88
CA GLU A 347 8.96 22.41 14.78
C GLU A 347 7.63 21.83 14.29
N SER A 348 7.27 22.03 13.02
CA SER A 348 6.01 21.57 12.45
C SER A 348 5.95 20.04 12.30
N ALA A 349 7.07 19.42 11.89
CA ALA A 349 7.15 17.96 11.78
C ALA A 349 6.98 17.25 13.14
N ASN A 350 7.62 17.78 14.21
CA ASN A 350 7.39 17.21 15.54
C ASN A 350 5.97 17.44 16.05
N ALA A 351 5.34 18.58 15.73
CA ALA A 351 3.94 18.82 16.08
C ALA A 351 3.00 17.79 15.43
N VAL A 352 3.23 17.43 14.15
CA VAL A 352 2.48 16.35 13.48
C VAL A 352 2.66 15.03 14.22
N ARG A 353 3.89 14.66 14.56
CA ARG A 353 4.16 13.39 15.27
C ARG A 353 3.48 13.32 16.63
N GLU A 354 3.47 14.41 17.39
CA GLU A 354 2.80 14.48 18.69
C GLU A 354 1.28 14.38 18.54
N ALA A 355 0.69 15.09 17.59
CA ALA A 355 -0.75 15.07 17.34
C ALA A 355 -1.21 13.71 16.79
N LEU A 356 -0.42 13.07 15.92
CA LEU A 356 -0.71 11.73 15.41
C LEU A 356 -0.67 10.68 16.53
N ALA A 357 0.34 10.73 17.40
CA ALA A 357 0.44 9.82 18.54
C ALA A 357 -0.70 9.99 19.56
N ASP A 358 -1.32 11.19 19.64
CA ASP A 358 -2.54 11.40 20.45
C ASP A 358 -3.80 10.88 19.74
N CYS A 359 -3.82 10.89 18.41
CA CYS A 359 -4.96 10.51 17.59
C CYS A 359 -5.08 8.99 17.41
N VAL A 360 -3.98 8.28 17.12
CA VAL A 360 -3.93 6.82 16.96
C VAL A 360 -3.87 6.16 18.33
N THR A 361 -4.95 5.51 18.74
CA THR A 361 -5.10 4.95 20.10
C THR A 361 -4.63 3.51 20.22
N TYR A 362 -4.63 2.77 19.14
CA TYR A 362 -4.14 1.39 19.06
C TYR A 362 -3.71 1.06 17.64
N LYS A 363 -2.75 0.15 17.49
CA LYS A 363 -2.37 -0.40 16.19
C LYS A 363 -1.66 -1.75 16.35
N VAL A 364 -1.73 -2.55 15.29
CA VAL A 364 -0.92 -3.75 15.08
C VAL A 364 -0.16 -3.59 13.75
N ASN A 365 1.04 -4.12 13.70
CA ASN A 365 1.85 -4.11 12.49
C ASN A 365 2.84 -5.28 12.47
N GLY A 366 3.12 -5.78 11.28
CA GLY A 366 4.11 -6.82 11.07
C GLY A 366 5.55 -6.32 11.29
N PRO A 367 6.52 -7.23 11.41
CA PRO A 367 7.92 -6.90 11.67
C PRO A 367 8.53 -6.01 10.58
N TYR A 368 8.09 -6.15 9.32
CA TYR A 368 8.55 -5.35 8.18
C TYR A 368 7.63 -4.17 7.85
N ARG A 369 6.85 -3.71 8.86
CA ARG A 369 6.12 -2.45 8.91
C ARG A 369 6.30 -1.78 10.29
N ALA A 370 7.51 -1.91 10.84
CA ALA A 370 7.80 -1.49 12.21
C ALA A 370 7.70 0.04 12.41
N LYS A 371 7.80 0.81 11.33
CA LYS A 371 7.70 2.28 11.36
C LYS A 371 6.26 2.78 11.13
N ALA A 372 5.33 1.92 10.74
CA ALA A 372 3.92 2.27 10.58
C ALA A 372 3.38 3.00 11.80
N THR A 373 2.81 4.19 11.62
CA THR A 373 2.35 5.04 12.73
C THR A 373 0.82 5.07 12.87
N GLY A 374 0.11 4.47 11.92
CA GLY A 374 -1.34 4.24 11.95
C GLY A 374 -2.14 5.13 11.02
N LEU A 375 -1.53 6.14 10.40
CA LEU A 375 -2.12 6.92 9.30
C LEU A 375 -1.06 7.24 8.26
N SER A 376 -1.39 7.01 6.99
CA SER A 376 -0.62 7.48 5.84
C SER A 376 -1.11 8.85 5.35
N CYS A 377 -0.32 9.47 4.48
CA CYS A 377 -0.72 10.66 3.73
C CYS A 377 -0.26 10.53 2.27
N TYR A 378 -0.83 11.35 1.40
CA TYR A 378 -0.37 11.45 0.03
C TYR A 378 1.01 12.10 -0.04
N TYR A 379 1.90 11.50 -0.84
CA TYR A 379 3.17 12.08 -1.28
C TYR A 379 3.35 11.79 -2.78
N SER A 380 3.64 12.82 -3.59
CA SER A 380 3.76 12.68 -5.04
C SER A 380 5.07 11.98 -5.45
N TYR A 381 5.12 10.65 -5.33
CA TYR A 381 6.33 9.88 -5.69
C TYR A 381 6.63 9.93 -7.19
N ASN A 382 5.59 9.94 -8.04
CA ASN A 382 5.72 9.89 -9.50
C ASN A 382 5.59 11.25 -10.20
N SER A 383 5.24 12.31 -9.47
CA SER A 383 4.95 13.65 -10.01
C SER A 383 3.94 13.64 -11.18
N ASP A 384 3.01 12.67 -11.21
CA ASP A 384 2.02 12.51 -12.26
C ASP A 384 0.84 13.49 -12.08
N LYS A 385 0.49 14.22 -13.15
CA LYS A 385 -0.58 15.23 -13.11
C LYS A 385 -1.98 14.65 -12.87
N LYS A 386 -2.24 13.43 -13.33
CA LYS A 386 -3.56 12.79 -13.16
C LYS A 386 -3.74 12.37 -11.70
N ASP A 387 -2.72 11.75 -11.11
CA ASP A 387 -2.73 11.30 -9.73
C ASP A 387 -2.82 12.50 -8.78
N TYR A 388 -2.02 13.55 -9.04
CA TYR A 388 -2.13 14.82 -8.34
C TYR A 388 -3.53 15.45 -8.43
N SER A 389 -4.15 15.46 -9.63
CA SER A 389 -5.50 16.00 -9.80
C SER A 389 -6.53 15.23 -8.98
N GLY A 390 -6.40 13.89 -8.92
CA GLY A 390 -7.24 13.05 -8.07
C GLY A 390 -7.08 13.39 -6.58
N PHE A 391 -5.84 13.57 -6.13
CA PHE A 391 -5.56 14.01 -4.76
C PHE A 391 -6.12 15.40 -4.47
N ALA A 392 -5.90 16.38 -5.34
CA ALA A 392 -6.36 17.75 -5.15
C ALA A 392 -7.89 17.87 -5.00
N ASP A 393 -8.66 16.95 -5.57
CA ASP A 393 -10.12 16.91 -5.46
C ASP A 393 -10.61 16.43 -4.08
N ILE A 394 -9.77 15.71 -3.31
CA ILE A 394 -10.15 15.09 -2.02
C ILE A 394 -9.28 15.54 -0.84
N ALA A 395 -8.20 16.26 -1.10
CA ALA A 395 -7.21 16.64 -0.09
C ALA A 395 -7.84 17.36 1.11
N ALA A 396 -7.55 16.87 2.29
CA ALA A 396 -7.96 17.46 3.55
C ALA A 396 -7.14 18.73 3.92
N CYS A 397 -6.03 18.98 3.22
CA CYS A 397 -5.06 20.03 3.51
C CYS A 397 -4.70 20.82 2.25
N ASP A 398 -5.11 22.10 2.20
CA ASP A 398 -4.83 23.00 1.07
C ASP A 398 -3.33 23.22 0.84
N ALA A 399 -2.52 23.28 1.91
CA ALA A 399 -1.10 23.54 1.82
C ALA A 399 -0.35 22.49 0.98
N PHE A 400 -0.66 21.20 1.17
CA PHE A 400 -0.05 20.13 0.39
C PHE A 400 -0.57 20.11 -1.06
N THR A 401 -1.83 20.46 -1.28
CA THR A 401 -2.36 20.65 -2.64
C THR A 401 -1.53 21.68 -3.41
N TYR A 402 -1.27 22.84 -2.81
CA TYR A 402 -0.45 23.87 -3.47
C TYR A 402 1.03 23.50 -3.53
N LEU A 403 1.56 22.77 -2.55
CA LEU A 403 2.95 22.31 -2.55
C LEU A 403 3.22 21.39 -3.75
N TYR A 404 2.43 20.33 -3.90
CA TYR A 404 2.60 19.38 -5.01
C TYR A 404 2.21 19.98 -6.35
N GLY A 405 1.20 20.86 -6.39
CA GLY A 405 0.86 21.60 -7.61
C GLY A 405 2.02 22.48 -8.10
N TYR A 406 2.72 23.14 -7.17
CA TYR A 406 3.91 23.92 -7.49
C TYR A 406 5.10 23.03 -7.91
N GLU A 407 5.31 21.89 -7.27
CA GLU A 407 6.32 20.92 -7.67
C GLU A 407 6.13 20.48 -9.12
N ILE A 408 4.89 20.11 -9.48
CA ILE A 408 4.56 19.49 -10.78
C ILE A 408 4.51 20.53 -11.92
N ASP A 409 3.95 21.72 -11.66
CA ASP A 409 3.69 22.74 -12.70
C ASP A 409 4.72 23.88 -12.71
N GLY A 410 5.62 23.96 -11.71
CA GLY A 410 6.59 25.05 -11.54
C GLY A 410 5.94 26.42 -11.29
N SER A 411 4.62 26.45 -11.02
CA SER A 411 3.84 27.68 -10.84
C SER A 411 2.58 27.43 -10.02
N LEU A 412 2.03 28.48 -9.43
CA LEU A 412 0.74 28.45 -8.74
C LEU A 412 -0.29 29.28 -9.54
N ASP A 413 -1.54 28.84 -9.54
CA ASP A 413 -2.66 29.60 -10.06
C ASP A 413 -3.02 30.81 -9.15
N ASP A 414 -4.03 31.61 -9.54
CA ASP A 414 -4.47 32.76 -8.76
C ASP A 414 -4.91 32.42 -7.33
N ARG A 415 -5.45 31.18 -7.10
CA ARG A 415 -5.88 30.72 -5.77
C ARG A 415 -4.68 30.31 -4.93
N GLY A 416 -3.75 29.56 -5.52
CA GLY A 416 -2.50 29.17 -4.86
C GLY A 416 -1.66 30.39 -4.49
N MET A 417 -1.56 31.38 -5.37
CA MET A 417 -0.89 32.65 -5.06
C MET A 417 -1.61 33.44 -3.96
N ALA A 418 -2.94 33.46 -3.94
CA ALA A 418 -3.70 34.10 -2.87
C ALA A 418 -3.52 33.40 -1.53
N TYR A 419 -3.51 32.05 -1.51
CA TYR A 419 -3.21 31.24 -0.34
C TYR A 419 -1.80 31.51 0.18
N LEU A 420 -0.80 31.45 -0.70
CA LEU A 420 0.61 31.70 -0.38
C LEU A 420 0.83 33.09 0.24
N ASN A 421 0.23 34.13 -0.34
CA ASN A 421 0.25 35.47 0.22
C ASN A 421 -0.44 35.53 1.61
N GLY A 422 -1.50 34.74 1.81
CA GLY A 422 -2.23 34.65 3.09
C GLY A 422 -1.38 34.07 4.23
N ILE A 423 -0.44 33.21 3.91
CA ILE A 423 0.48 32.58 4.88
C ILE A 423 1.83 33.33 5.04
N GLY A 424 1.97 34.49 4.39
CA GLY A 424 3.08 35.41 4.64
C GLY A 424 4.17 35.50 3.58
N PHE A 425 3.92 34.98 2.37
CA PHE A 425 4.83 35.17 1.25
C PHE A 425 4.72 36.61 0.70
N GLU A 426 5.84 37.32 0.61
CA GLU A 426 5.87 38.75 0.24
C GLU A 426 6.58 39.04 -1.10
N ARG A 427 7.04 37.97 -1.81
CA ARG A 427 7.75 38.15 -3.08
C ARG A 427 6.79 38.14 -4.26
N GLU A 428 7.20 38.74 -5.39
CA GLU A 428 6.43 38.77 -6.63
C GLU A 428 6.70 37.54 -7.53
N GLU A 429 7.87 36.90 -7.36
CA GLU A 429 8.30 35.77 -8.20
C GLU A 429 8.62 34.56 -7.31
N LEU A 430 8.19 33.39 -7.78
CA LEU A 430 8.51 32.10 -7.18
C LEU A 430 9.91 31.65 -7.66
N ALA A 431 10.60 30.84 -6.86
CA ALA A 431 11.82 30.18 -7.30
C ALA A 431 11.50 29.15 -8.39
N GLU A 432 12.35 29.00 -9.39
CA GLU A 432 12.20 27.90 -10.36
C GLU A 432 12.58 26.58 -9.71
N VAL A 433 11.78 25.52 -9.93
CA VAL A 433 12.12 24.17 -9.49
C VAL A 433 13.15 23.61 -10.46
N PRO A 434 14.40 23.35 -10.04
CA PRO A 434 15.45 22.93 -10.95
C PRO A 434 15.25 21.49 -11.40
N THR A 435 15.47 21.23 -12.68
CA THR A 435 15.45 19.90 -13.27
C THR A 435 16.78 19.54 -13.88
N LEU A 436 17.04 18.24 -14.02
CA LEU A 436 18.22 17.75 -14.73
C LEU A 436 18.19 18.18 -16.22
N GLU A 437 17.02 18.37 -16.81
CA GLU A 437 16.88 18.85 -18.19
C GLU A 437 17.45 20.27 -18.38
N ASP A 438 17.38 21.11 -17.35
CA ASP A 438 17.91 22.49 -17.39
C ASP A 438 19.44 22.53 -17.43
N VAL A 439 20.10 21.48 -16.95
CA VAL A 439 21.55 21.39 -16.78
C VAL A 439 22.20 20.48 -17.82
N SER A 440 21.48 19.48 -18.33
CA SER A 440 22.05 18.28 -18.92
C SER A 440 22.25 18.28 -20.43
N THR A 441 21.96 19.34 -21.19
CA THR A 441 22.08 19.27 -22.65
C THR A 441 23.53 19.05 -23.15
N GLU A 442 24.54 19.17 -22.28
CA GLU A 442 25.95 18.91 -22.60
C GLU A 442 26.80 18.43 -21.41
N GLN A 443 26.19 17.99 -20.27
CA GLN A 443 26.99 17.65 -19.09
C GLN A 443 27.12 16.12 -18.97
N ASP A 444 28.32 15.61 -19.23
CA ASP A 444 28.72 14.27 -18.88
C ASP A 444 28.92 14.19 -17.35
N TYR A 445 28.47 13.12 -16.71
CA TYR A 445 28.71 12.83 -15.30
C TYR A 445 29.85 11.81 -15.23
N PRO A 446 31.12 12.26 -15.18
CA PRO A 446 32.26 11.37 -15.31
C PRO A 446 32.42 10.50 -14.06
N VAL A 447 32.82 9.25 -14.30
CA VAL A 447 33.20 8.30 -13.27
C VAL A 447 34.70 8.07 -13.37
N TYR A 448 35.41 8.17 -12.25
CA TYR A 448 36.82 7.82 -12.18
C TYR A 448 37.04 6.69 -11.18
N ILE A 449 38.14 5.99 -11.32
CA ILE A 449 38.54 4.92 -10.41
C ILE A 449 39.55 5.47 -9.40
N ASP A 450 39.24 5.32 -8.12
CA ASP A 450 40.12 5.78 -7.03
C ASP A 450 41.34 4.82 -6.84
N ASP A 451 42.21 5.18 -5.91
CA ASP A 451 43.43 4.37 -5.62
C ASP A 451 43.09 3.01 -4.97
N GLU A 452 41.87 2.81 -4.48
CA GLU A 452 41.36 1.59 -3.86
C GLU A 452 40.61 0.71 -4.85
N GLY A 453 40.32 1.23 -6.05
CA GLY A 453 39.68 0.52 -7.16
C GLY A 453 38.16 0.72 -7.20
N ASN A 454 37.60 1.67 -6.48
CA ASN A 454 36.16 1.97 -6.50
C ASN A 454 35.83 2.97 -7.61
N ALA A 455 34.64 2.85 -8.16
CA ALA A 455 34.09 3.83 -9.09
C ALA A 455 33.50 5.02 -8.32
N VAL A 456 33.97 6.21 -8.64
CA VAL A 456 33.59 7.44 -7.95
C VAL A 456 33.04 8.45 -8.95
N MET A 457 31.88 9.01 -8.63
CA MET A 457 31.26 10.13 -9.35
C MET A 457 31.31 11.38 -8.46
N ASP A 458 31.91 12.46 -8.97
CA ASP A 458 31.97 13.77 -8.31
C ASP A 458 31.22 14.79 -9.19
N ILE A 459 30.00 15.13 -8.78
CA ILE A 459 29.12 16.08 -9.49
C ILE A 459 29.07 17.44 -8.81
N GLY A 460 29.69 17.57 -7.65
CA GLY A 460 29.67 18.75 -6.82
C GLY A 460 28.31 19.06 -6.13
N PRO A 461 28.33 19.97 -5.16
CA PRO A 461 27.15 20.24 -4.33
C PRO A 461 25.97 20.85 -5.09
N ASP A 462 26.22 21.65 -6.13
CA ASP A 462 25.16 22.34 -6.86
C ASP A 462 24.26 21.32 -7.59
N ILE A 463 24.83 20.31 -8.25
CA ILE A 463 24.08 19.25 -8.91
C ILE A 463 23.44 18.32 -7.88
N ALA A 464 24.20 17.93 -6.83
CA ALA A 464 23.68 17.05 -5.77
C ALA A 464 22.42 17.64 -5.10
N ASN A 465 22.36 18.96 -4.92
CA ASN A 465 21.19 19.64 -4.37
C ASN A 465 19.95 19.62 -5.28
N MET A 466 20.09 19.24 -6.55
CA MET A 466 18.95 19.06 -7.49
C MET A 466 18.39 17.64 -7.45
N LEU A 467 19.08 16.70 -6.79
CA LEU A 467 18.74 15.29 -6.83
C LEU A 467 18.00 14.84 -5.57
N LYS A 468 16.92 14.07 -5.76
CA LYS A 468 16.25 13.34 -4.68
C LYS A 468 16.82 11.94 -4.45
N GLY A 469 17.55 11.39 -5.42
CA GLY A 469 18.17 10.08 -5.31
C GLY A 469 19.36 9.89 -6.23
N VAL A 470 20.32 9.09 -5.78
CA VAL A 470 21.39 8.51 -6.58
C VAL A 470 21.43 7.03 -6.26
N TYR A 471 21.42 6.19 -7.29
CA TYR A 471 21.34 4.75 -7.16
C TYR A 471 22.45 4.07 -7.96
N PHE A 472 22.80 2.86 -7.55
CA PHE A 472 23.69 1.98 -8.25
C PHE A 472 22.88 1.10 -9.22
N ARG A 473 23.26 1.09 -10.49
CA ARG A 473 22.71 0.17 -11.51
C ARG A 473 23.80 -0.78 -11.97
N LEU A 474 23.52 -2.07 -11.94
CA LEU A 474 24.45 -3.12 -12.37
C LEU A 474 23.93 -3.81 -13.63
N VAL A 475 24.81 -3.96 -14.59
CA VAL A 475 24.54 -4.55 -15.91
C VAL A 475 25.54 -5.66 -16.19
N TYR A 476 25.10 -6.83 -16.55
CA TYR A 476 25.95 -7.88 -17.13
C TYR A 476 26.07 -7.66 -18.65
N VAL A 477 27.29 -7.69 -19.16
CA VAL A 477 27.59 -7.42 -20.56
C VAL A 477 27.98 -8.74 -21.25
N ASP A 478 27.28 -9.09 -22.33
CA ASP A 478 27.64 -10.22 -23.22
C ASP A 478 27.93 -9.69 -24.63
N GLU A 479 29.18 -9.38 -24.88
CA GLU A 479 29.64 -8.88 -26.18
C GLU A 479 29.45 -9.88 -27.33
N GLU A 480 29.51 -11.20 -27.06
CA GLU A 480 29.32 -12.22 -28.07
C GLU A 480 27.89 -12.28 -28.59
N GLN A 481 26.93 -12.02 -27.72
CA GLN A 481 25.50 -11.99 -28.05
C GLN A 481 24.99 -10.59 -28.35
N ASP A 482 25.79 -9.55 -28.20
CA ASP A 482 25.41 -8.14 -28.35
C ASP A 482 24.25 -7.72 -27.40
N ILE A 483 24.30 -8.18 -26.15
CA ILE A 483 23.27 -7.89 -25.15
C ILE A 483 23.83 -7.32 -23.84
N ALA A 484 23.05 -6.42 -23.26
CA ALA A 484 23.22 -5.92 -21.90
C ALA A 484 22.03 -6.37 -21.05
N ILE A 485 22.28 -7.03 -19.92
CA ILE A 485 21.26 -7.54 -19.00
C ILE A 485 21.28 -6.71 -17.74
N LEU A 486 20.23 -5.95 -17.47
CA LEU A 486 20.11 -5.18 -16.24
C LEU A 486 19.83 -6.13 -15.06
N LEU A 487 20.73 -6.14 -14.09
CA LEU A 487 20.62 -6.98 -12.89
C LEU A 487 19.83 -6.30 -11.79
N GLY A 488 19.83 -4.97 -11.74
CA GLY A 488 18.94 -4.27 -10.84
C GLY A 488 19.41 -2.88 -10.42
N ARG A 489 18.76 -2.39 -9.39
CA ARG A 489 18.92 -1.07 -8.79
C ARG A 489 19.06 -1.20 -7.28
N ASP A 490 20.14 -0.63 -6.72
CA ASP A 490 20.39 -0.63 -5.28
C ASP A 490 20.93 0.74 -4.84
N ASN A 491 20.93 0.98 -3.55
CA ASN A 491 21.57 2.13 -2.91
C ASN A 491 22.84 1.76 -2.15
N ASN A 492 23.42 0.59 -2.38
CA ASN A 492 24.66 0.14 -1.75
C ASN A 492 25.86 0.94 -2.30
N ILE A 493 25.86 2.25 -2.03
CA ILE A 493 26.87 3.23 -2.39
C ILE A 493 27.18 4.12 -1.20
N TYR A 494 28.40 4.66 -1.13
CA TYR A 494 28.74 5.72 -0.19
C TYR A 494 28.29 7.06 -0.77
N MET A 495 27.53 7.84 0.00
CA MET A 495 26.93 9.10 -0.44
C MET A 495 27.43 10.26 0.41
N ASP A 496 28.14 11.19 -0.19
CA ASP A 496 28.45 12.49 0.41
C ASP A 496 27.64 13.58 -0.29
N TRP A 497 26.41 13.78 0.16
CA TRP A 497 25.48 14.76 -0.40
C TRP A 497 25.97 16.21 -0.25
N GLU A 498 26.75 16.51 0.82
CA GLU A 498 27.26 17.86 1.08
C GLU A 498 28.29 18.28 0.01
N ASN A 499 29.13 17.35 -0.42
CA ASN A 499 30.16 17.60 -1.43
C ASN A 499 29.74 17.14 -2.82
N GLY A 500 28.67 16.35 -2.95
CA GLY A 500 28.22 15.79 -4.23
C GLY A 500 29.10 14.66 -4.75
N VAL A 501 29.60 13.82 -3.84
CA VAL A 501 30.49 12.68 -4.18
C VAL A 501 29.79 11.37 -3.85
N PHE A 502 29.75 10.47 -4.82
CA PHE A 502 29.14 9.15 -4.71
C PHE A 502 30.14 8.07 -5.13
N GLN A 503 30.23 6.99 -4.34
CA GLN A 503 31.19 5.91 -4.57
C GLN A 503 30.49 4.56 -4.49
N ASP A 504 30.82 3.66 -5.40
CA ASP A 504 30.29 2.30 -5.35
C ASP A 504 30.80 1.51 -4.13
N ASN A 505 30.05 0.48 -3.76
CA ASN A 505 30.42 -0.49 -2.73
C ASN A 505 30.25 -1.93 -3.27
N PHE A 506 30.51 -2.13 -4.56
CA PHE A 506 30.30 -3.43 -5.21
C PHE A 506 31.29 -4.48 -4.72
N GLN A 507 30.79 -5.66 -4.32
CA GLN A 507 31.57 -6.73 -3.73
C GLN A 507 31.66 -7.99 -4.63
N GLY A 508 31.16 -7.92 -5.87
CA GLY A 508 31.16 -9.06 -6.80
C GLY A 508 30.05 -10.08 -6.54
N THR A 509 29.08 -9.73 -5.71
CA THR A 509 27.89 -10.55 -5.41
C THR A 509 26.63 -9.85 -5.85
N TRP A 510 25.57 -10.62 -6.16
CA TRP A 510 24.26 -10.10 -6.48
C TRP A 510 23.16 -11.05 -6.02
N GLY A 511 21.91 -10.51 -5.92
CA GLY A 511 20.74 -11.25 -5.50
C GLY A 511 20.35 -12.38 -6.44
N ALA A 512 19.97 -13.52 -5.88
CA ALA A 512 19.59 -14.72 -6.61
C ALA A 512 18.51 -15.52 -5.87
N ILE A 513 17.65 -16.21 -6.62
CA ILE A 513 16.70 -17.20 -6.10
C ILE A 513 17.28 -18.59 -6.36
N ASP A 514 17.54 -19.38 -5.31
CA ASP A 514 18.16 -20.71 -5.44
C ASP A 514 19.45 -20.74 -6.28
N GLY A 515 20.20 -19.62 -6.31
CA GLY A 515 21.42 -19.46 -7.07
C GLY A 515 21.25 -18.98 -8.51
N TYR A 516 20.03 -18.78 -8.99
CA TYR A 516 19.73 -18.14 -10.27
C TYR A 516 19.66 -16.62 -10.07
N LEU A 517 20.53 -15.87 -10.76
CA LEU A 517 20.53 -14.41 -10.69
C LEU A 517 19.14 -13.84 -10.96
N ALA A 518 18.78 -12.84 -10.20
CA ALA A 518 17.48 -12.18 -10.30
C ALA A 518 17.66 -10.67 -10.51
N TYR A 519 16.79 -10.05 -11.29
CA TYR A 519 16.62 -8.60 -11.24
C TYR A 519 16.11 -8.23 -9.86
N MET A 520 16.74 -7.28 -9.22
CA MET A 520 16.41 -6.85 -7.86
C MET A 520 16.36 -5.31 -7.82
N GLU A 521 15.25 -4.77 -7.36
CA GLU A 521 15.08 -3.32 -7.20
C GLU A 521 14.77 -2.98 -5.76
N LEU A 522 15.62 -2.13 -5.16
CA LEU A 522 15.36 -1.57 -3.83
C LEU A 522 14.14 -0.65 -3.90
N ILE A 523 13.17 -0.91 -3.03
CA ILE A 523 11.91 -0.15 -2.94
C ILE A 523 11.73 0.55 -1.60
N TYR A 524 12.41 0.08 -0.56
CA TYR A 524 12.43 0.72 0.76
C TYR A 524 13.74 0.42 1.50
N GLU A 525 14.29 1.44 2.16
CA GLU A 525 15.49 1.36 2.97
C GLU A 525 15.23 1.87 4.38
N SER A 526 15.65 1.09 5.38
CA SER A 526 15.69 1.51 6.76
C SER A 526 17.01 1.13 7.44
N ASN A 527 17.16 1.50 8.71
CA ASN A 527 18.32 1.05 9.49
C ASN A 527 18.21 -0.41 9.94
N ASP A 528 17.02 -1.00 9.86
CA ASP A 528 16.72 -2.33 10.37
C ASP A 528 16.64 -3.37 9.24
N TYR A 529 16.13 -2.98 8.07
CA TYR A 529 15.97 -3.85 6.90
C TYR A 529 15.83 -3.05 5.59
N ASN A 530 16.16 -3.70 4.48
CA ASN A 530 15.83 -3.25 3.13
C ASN A 530 14.74 -4.14 2.54
N THR A 531 13.84 -3.55 1.77
CA THR A 531 12.84 -4.31 1.00
C THR A 531 13.12 -4.17 -0.50
N TYR A 532 13.10 -5.30 -1.19
CA TYR A 532 13.34 -5.39 -2.63
C TYR A 532 12.13 -5.96 -3.35
N MET A 533 11.95 -5.50 -4.58
CA MET A 533 11.03 -6.06 -5.56
C MET A 533 11.82 -6.87 -6.59
N VAL A 534 11.36 -8.09 -6.86
CA VAL A 534 11.97 -9.01 -7.84
C VAL A 534 10.90 -9.52 -8.80
N PRO A 535 10.86 -9.04 -10.07
CA PRO A 535 9.85 -9.48 -11.03
C PRO A 535 10.10 -10.93 -11.45
N ILE A 536 9.04 -11.73 -11.44
CA ILE A 536 9.07 -13.15 -11.81
C ILE A 536 7.81 -13.52 -12.62
N LEU A 537 7.89 -14.66 -13.34
CA LEU A 537 6.68 -15.41 -13.64
C LEU A 537 6.52 -16.49 -12.58
N LEU A 538 5.38 -16.51 -11.91
CA LEU A 538 4.96 -17.57 -11.01
C LEU A 538 3.87 -18.38 -11.71
N ASN A 539 4.15 -19.64 -12.02
CA ASN A 539 3.26 -20.51 -12.79
C ASN A 539 2.80 -19.89 -14.14
N GLY A 540 3.67 -19.08 -14.77
CA GLY A 540 3.42 -18.42 -16.05
C GLY A 540 2.67 -17.10 -15.99
N GLU A 541 2.36 -16.58 -14.79
CA GLU A 541 1.79 -15.24 -14.59
C GLU A 541 2.81 -14.30 -13.97
N LYS A 542 2.81 -13.01 -14.39
CA LYS A 542 3.72 -11.98 -13.83
C LYS A 542 3.33 -11.64 -12.40
N TYR A 543 4.31 -11.68 -11.51
CA TYR A 543 4.27 -11.24 -10.12
C TYR A 543 5.53 -10.48 -9.76
N ASN A 544 5.48 -9.74 -8.68
CA ASN A 544 6.60 -9.11 -8.01
C ASN A 544 6.84 -9.84 -6.69
N LEU A 545 7.97 -10.56 -6.59
CA LEU A 545 8.37 -11.21 -5.36
C LEU A 545 8.85 -10.14 -4.39
N ARG A 546 8.34 -10.17 -3.17
CA ARG A 546 8.76 -9.29 -2.09
C ARG A 546 9.88 -9.98 -1.30
N VAL A 547 11.03 -9.35 -1.24
CA VAL A 547 12.21 -9.86 -0.55
C VAL A 547 12.70 -8.83 0.45
N VAL A 548 13.02 -9.27 1.66
CA VAL A 548 13.58 -8.41 2.71
C VAL A 548 14.98 -8.89 3.06
N TYR A 549 15.93 -7.95 3.17
CA TYR A 549 17.21 -8.17 3.83
C TYR A 549 17.15 -7.60 5.23
N ASP A 550 17.20 -8.43 6.24
CA ASP A 550 17.16 -8.04 7.65
C ASP A 550 18.59 -7.85 8.18
N TYR A 551 18.93 -6.62 8.59
CA TYR A 551 20.25 -6.28 9.11
C TYR A 551 20.54 -6.88 10.50
N ASN A 552 19.49 -7.30 11.25
CA ASN A 552 19.68 -7.85 12.59
C ASN A 552 20.36 -9.23 12.58
N ASP A 553 20.08 -10.03 11.56
CA ASP A 553 20.68 -11.38 11.41
C ASP A 553 21.45 -11.56 10.11
N GLY A 554 21.41 -10.58 9.19
CA GLY A 554 22.12 -10.60 7.92
C GLY A 554 21.55 -11.62 6.93
N GLN A 555 20.24 -11.88 6.95
CA GLN A 555 19.58 -12.86 6.10
C GLN A 555 18.55 -12.20 5.18
N TYR A 556 18.31 -12.87 4.05
CA TYR A 556 17.21 -12.54 3.15
C TYR A 556 15.99 -13.41 3.45
N TYR A 557 14.79 -12.81 3.35
CA TYR A 557 13.50 -13.47 3.53
C TYR A 557 12.60 -13.18 2.34
N ILE A 558 11.99 -14.23 1.77
CA ILE A 558 10.94 -14.11 0.77
C ILE A 558 9.62 -14.01 1.54
N LEU A 559 8.93 -12.87 1.43
CA LEU A 559 7.65 -12.64 2.11
C LEU A 559 6.46 -13.18 1.32
N GLY A 560 6.60 -13.29 0.01
CA GLY A 560 5.57 -13.75 -0.92
C GLY A 560 5.64 -13.01 -2.25
N ALA A 561 4.69 -13.26 -3.12
CA ALA A 561 4.58 -12.62 -4.44
C ALA A 561 3.24 -11.91 -4.58
N ARG A 562 3.24 -10.66 -5.07
CA ARG A 562 2.04 -9.87 -5.33
C ARG A 562 2.05 -9.26 -6.72
N LYS A 563 0.88 -8.96 -7.25
CA LYS A 563 0.75 -8.13 -8.46
C LYS A 563 0.80 -6.65 -8.04
N GLY A 564 1.23 -5.79 -8.94
CA GLY A 564 1.13 -4.36 -8.74
C GLY A 564 -0.33 -3.87 -8.84
N LEU A 565 -0.52 -2.54 -8.80
CA LEU A 565 -1.82 -1.91 -9.01
C LEU A 565 -2.39 -2.28 -10.37
N ASP A 566 -3.69 -2.50 -10.42
CA ASP A 566 -4.37 -2.63 -11.70
C ASP A 566 -4.66 -1.25 -12.35
N ALA A 567 -5.25 -1.27 -13.55
CA ALA A 567 -5.56 -0.05 -14.29
C ALA A 567 -6.61 0.87 -13.62
N ASN A 568 -7.29 0.39 -12.57
CA ASN A 568 -8.29 1.14 -11.80
C ASN A 568 -7.75 1.64 -10.45
N GLY A 569 -6.45 1.45 -10.16
CA GLY A 569 -5.82 1.83 -8.90
C GLY A 569 -6.07 0.85 -7.74
N MET A 570 -6.60 -0.34 -8.03
CA MET A 570 -6.81 -1.37 -7.01
C MET A 570 -5.50 -2.05 -6.65
N ALA A 571 -5.17 -2.07 -5.36
CA ALA A 571 -4.08 -2.87 -4.84
C ALA A 571 -4.47 -4.36 -4.77
N ASP A 572 -3.51 -5.25 -5.11
CA ASP A 572 -3.73 -6.69 -4.99
C ASP A 572 -3.67 -7.12 -3.51
N LYS A 573 -4.79 -7.63 -2.99
CA LYS A 573 -4.87 -8.21 -1.63
C LYS A 573 -4.15 -9.58 -1.51
N ASN A 574 -3.81 -10.22 -2.65
CA ASN A 574 -3.30 -11.58 -2.62
C ASN A 574 -1.77 -11.58 -2.55
N LEU A 575 -1.22 -11.68 -1.34
CA LEU A 575 0.17 -12.09 -1.15
C LEU A 575 0.26 -13.60 -1.31
N VAL A 576 0.72 -14.06 -2.48
CA VAL A 576 0.83 -15.48 -2.80
C VAL A 576 2.10 -16.03 -2.17
N GLN A 577 1.96 -16.97 -1.25
CA GLN A 577 3.10 -17.72 -0.69
C GLN A 577 3.59 -18.76 -1.68
N LEU A 578 4.92 -18.82 -1.89
CA LEU A 578 5.53 -19.82 -2.77
C LEU A 578 5.30 -21.22 -2.22
N GLN A 579 4.81 -22.15 -3.06
CA GLN A 579 4.55 -23.51 -2.68
C GLN A 579 5.50 -24.49 -3.36
N PRO A 580 5.96 -25.55 -2.67
CA PRO A 580 6.77 -26.59 -3.31
C PRO A 580 6.09 -27.18 -4.53
N GLY A 581 6.74 -27.09 -5.68
CA GLY A 581 6.23 -27.51 -6.98
C GLY A 581 5.78 -26.38 -7.90
N ASP A 582 5.58 -25.16 -7.39
CA ASP A 582 5.41 -23.96 -8.22
C ASP A 582 6.59 -23.79 -9.18
N GLU A 583 6.35 -23.16 -10.31
CA GLU A 583 7.36 -22.86 -11.31
C GLU A 583 7.65 -21.35 -11.29
N ILE A 584 8.93 -21.00 -11.04
CA ILE A 584 9.41 -19.62 -11.14
C ILE A 584 10.23 -19.49 -12.41
N THR A 585 9.98 -18.43 -13.19
CA THR A 585 10.88 -17.94 -14.23
C THR A 585 11.37 -16.56 -13.85
N THR A 586 12.67 -16.35 -13.78
CA THR A 586 13.27 -15.03 -13.53
C THR A 586 13.08 -14.12 -14.73
N LEU A 587 12.83 -12.86 -14.45
CA LEU A 587 12.63 -11.83 -15.46
C LEU A 587 13.75 -10.80 -15.35
N HIS A 588 14.34 -10.40 -16.49
CA HIS A 588 15.35 -9.36 -16.53
C HIS A 588 15.07 -8.37 -17.67
N TYR A 589 15.48 -7.13 -17.48
CA TYR A 589 15.48 -6.15 -18.54
C TYR A 589 16.73 -6.32 -19.40
N VAL A 590 16.54 -6.49 -20.71
CA VAL A 590 17.61 -6.74 -21.68
C VAL A 590 17.55 -5.73 -22.79
N ALA A 591 18.69 -5.16 -23.17
CA ALA A 591 18.86 -4.30 -24.34
C ALA A 591 19.90 -4.87 -25.30
N SER A 592 19.83 -4.52 -26.60
CA SER A 592 20.92 -4.76 -27.57
C SER A 592 21.93 -3.63 -27.45
N MET A 593 23.21 -3.92 -27.31
CA MET A 593 24.28 -2.92 -27.23
C MET A 593 24.51 -2.18 -28.56
N SER A 594 24.13 -2.78 -29.69
CA SER A 594 24.21 -2.17 -31.02
C SER A 594 22.85 -1.60 -31.49
N GLY A 595 21.81 -1.69 -30.67
CA GLY A 595 20.42 -1.32 -30.98
C GLY A 595 20.03 0.09 -30.56
N ASP A 596 18.79 0.25 -30.07
CA ASP A 596 18.17 1.52 -29.72
C ASP A 596 18.14 1.82 -28.21
N ASP A 597 19.05 1.33 -27.43
CA ASP A 597 19.19 1.50 -25.97
C ASP A 597 17.91 1.21 -25.13
N SER A 598 16.86 0.66 -25.75
CA SER A 598 15.64 0.33 -25.05
C SER A 598 15.72 -1.04 -24.34
N PHE A 599 15.51 -1.05 -23.03
CA PHE A 599 15.39 -2.28 -22.27
C PHE A 599 13.98 -2.87 -22.43
N ALA A 600 13.92 -4.19 -22.63
CA ALA A 600 12.67 -4.96 -22.64
C ALA A 600 12.77 -6.13 -21.68
N LEU A 601 11.64 -6.50 -21.08
CA LEU A 601 11.57 -7.59 -20.12
C LEU A 601 11.64 -8.95 -20.82
N TYR A 602 12.58 -9.79 -20.42
CA TYR A 602 12.83 -11.12 -20.98
C TYR A 602 12.78 -12.19 -19.88
N GLU A 603 12.30 -13.37 -20.29
CA GLU A 603 12.35 -14.60 -19.47
C GLU A 603 13.77 -15.19 -19.53
N MET A 604 14.31 -15.53 -18.35
CA MET A 604 15.63 -16.15 -18.23
C MET A 604 15.51 -17.58 -17.69
N ASP A 605 15.92 -17.82 -16.46
CA ASP A 605 15.97 -19.15 -15.88
C ASP A 605 14.62 -19.60 -15.33
N THR A 606 14.26 -20.87 -15.60
CA THR A 606 13.03 -21.49 -15.08
C THR A 606 13.38 -22.66 -14.18
N PHE A 607 12.82 -22.66 -12.98
CA PHE A 607 13.04 -23.71 -11.99
C PHE A 607 11.81 -23.95 -11.12
N LYS A 608 11.84 -24.99 -10.30
CA LYS A 608 10.73 -25.33 -9.40
C LYS A 608 11.04 -24.97 -7.97
N VAL A 609 10.07 -24.34 -7.31
CA VAL A 609 10.08 -24.09 -5.89
C VAL A 609 10.15 -25.41 -5.11
N THR A 610 10.95 -25.42 -4.07
CA THR A 610 11.15 -26.54 -3.11
C THR A 610 10.95 -26.02 -1.69
N GLU A 611 10.91 -26.91 -0.69
CA GLU A 611 10.88 -26.50 0.73
C GLU A 611 12.14 -25.73 1.17
N SER A 612 13.22 -25.74 0.38
CA SER A 612 14.48 -25.04 0.64
C SER A 612 14.71 -23.84 -0.27
N THR A 613 13.74 -23.48 -1.10
CA THR A 613 13.85 -22.29 -1.96
C THR A 613 14.07 -21.04 -1.11
N SER A 614 15.10 -20.29 -1.46
CA SER A 614 15.53 -19.11 -0.72
C SER A 614 16.08 -18.03 -1.65
N PHE A 615 16.02 -16.79 -1.18
CA PHE A 615 16.74 -15.68 -1.77
C PHE A 615 18.08 -15.47 -1.04
N GLY A 616 19.09 -15.04 -1.74
CA GLY A 616 20.38 -14.72 -1.15
C GLY A 616 21.34 -14.14 -2.18
N GLU A 617 22.47 -13.63 -1.72
CA GLU A 617 23.53 -13.21 -2.63
C GLU A 617 24.36 -14.39 -3.11
N VAL A 618 24.73 -14.34 -4.38
CA VAL A 618 25.67 -15.30 -4.99
C VAL A 618 26.84 -14.56 -5.60
N ASP A 619 27.99 -15.23 -5.64
CA ASP A 619 29.12 -14.80 -6.44
C ASP A 619 28.72 -14.81 -7.93
N MET A 620 28.87 -13.68 -8.59
CA MET A 620 28.43 -13.52 -9.98
C MET A 620 29.27 -14.32 -10.98
N GLY A 621 30.39 -14.89 -10.53
CA GLY A 621 31.32 -15.64 -11.37
C GLY A 621 32.18 -14.75 -12.27
N ASP A 622 33.01 -15.39 -13.13
CA ASP A 622 33.84 -14.66 -14.08
C ASP A 622 32.98 -14.03 -15.18
N GLY A 623 33.30 -12.79 -15.52
CA GLY A 623 32.54 -12.04 -16.52
C GLY A 623 32.88 -10.56 -16.56
N GLU A 624 32.23 -9.86 -17.47
CA GLU A 624 32.31 -8.41 -17.58
C GLU A 624 30.99 -7.80 -17.18
N PHE A 625 31.05 -6.80 -16.29
CA PHE A 625 29.91 -6.09 -15.73
C PHE A 625 30.14 -4.60 -15.89
N ALA A 626 29.10 -3.87 -16.20
CA ALA A 626 29.12 -2.43 -16.17
C ALA A 626 28.26 -1.92 -15.01
N MET A 627 28.72 -0.85 -14.37
CA MET A 627 27.89 -0.09 -13.44
C MET A 627 27.77 1.36 -13.91
N MET A 628 26.68 1.97 -13.51
CA MET A 628 26.47 3.41 -13.63
C MET A 628 25.71 3.92 -12.43
N PHE A 629 25.88 5.20 -12.12
CA PHE A 629 25.03 5.88 -11.17
C PHE A 629 23.80 6.41 -11.92
N GLU A 630 22.62 6.13 -11.39
CA GLU A 630 21.36 6.72 -11.82
C GLU A 630 21.08 7.93 -10.95
N LEU A 631 20.96 9.09 -11.57
CA LEU A 631 20.63 10.36 -10.91
C LEU A 631 19.16 10.66 -11.13
N VAL A 632 18.43 10.95 -10.06
CA VAL A 632 16.98 11.22 -10.09
C VAL A 632 16.70 12.59 -9.50
N ASP A 633 16.10 13.51 -10.28
CA ASP A 633 15.69 14.82 -9.81
C ASP A 633 14.32 14.84 -9.09
N ALA A 634 13.87 16.00 -8.63
CA ALA A 634 12.59 16.16 -7.96
C ALA A 634 11.38 15.72 -8.80
N HIS A 635 11.45 15.86 -10.11
CA HIS A 635 10.37 15.50 -11.04
C HIS A 635 10.45 14.07 -11.59
N ASN A 636 11.30 13.20 -11.01
CA ASN A 636 11.62 11.87 -11.51
C ASN A 636 12.29 11.80 -12.88
N ASN A 637 12.82 12.91 -13.38
CA ASN A 637 13.70 12.80 -14.54
C ASN A 637 14.96 12.07 -14.13
N THR A 638 15.35 11.08 -14.92
CA THR A 638 16.52 10.25 -14.68
C THR A 638 17.61 10.55 -15.72
N THR A 639 18.83 10.55 -15.26
CA THR A 639 20.00 10.56 -16.13
C THR A 639 21.06 9.61 -15.57
N TRP A 640 22.07 9.31 -16.37
CA TRP A 640 23.07 8.31 -16.05
C TRP A 640 24.46 8.92 -16.03
N SER A 641 25.32 8.41 -15.13
CA SER A 641 26.74 8.71 -15.19
C SER A 641 27.40 7.99 -16.37
N GLU A 642 28.64 8.32 -16.66
CA GLU A 642 29.51 7.43 -17.41
C GLU A 642 29.61 6.06 -16.72
N MET A 643 29.88 5.02 -17.50
CA MET A 643 30.01 3.65 -16.98
C MET A 643 31.39 3.40 -16.39
N ALA A 644 31.44 2.60 -15.34
CA ALA A 644 32.64 1.87 -14.95
C ALA A 644 32.47 0.41 -15.28
N VAL A 645 33.55 -0.23 -15.74
CA VAL A 645 33.55 -1.66 -16.10
C VAL A 645 34.25 -2.46 -14.99
N PHE A 646 33.56 -3.50 -14.52
CA PHE A 646 34.12 -4.48 -13.59
C PHE A 646 34.40 -5.77 -14.34
N THR A 647 35.66 -6.20 -14.36
CA THR A 647 36.01 -7.53 -14.84
C THR A 647 36.26 -8.43 -13.65
N VAL A 648 35.54 -9.54 -13.57
CA VAL A 648 35.73 -10.58 -12.55
C VAL A 648 36.48 -11.76 -13.22
N GLU A 649 37.67 -12.10 -12.72
CA GLU A 649 38.47 -13.24 -13.17
C GLU A 649 39.01 -14.01 -11.94
N ASP A 650 38.69 -15.30 -11.83
CA ASP A 650 39.08 -16.13 -10.70
C ASP A 650 38.73 -15.50 -9.32
N GLY A 651 37.59 -14.81 -9.23
CA GLY A 651 37.12 -14.10 -8.02
C GLY A 651 37.89 -12.81 -7.71
N VAL A 652 38.68 -12.28 -8.63
CA VAL A 652 39.36 -10.98 -8.51
C VAL A 652 38.61 -9.94 -9.33
N ILE A 653 38.15 -8.90 -8.65
CA ILE A 653 37.48 -7.77 -9.28
C ILE A 653 38.52 -6.75 -9.71
N ARG A 654 38.44 -6.29 -10.96
CA ARG A 654 39.19 -5.16 -11.49
C ARG A 654 38.22 -4.14 -12.05
N THR A 655 38.35 -2.89 -11.64
CA THR A 655 37.50 -1.80 -12.09
C THR A 655 38.25 -0.88 -13.03
N GLU A 656 37.65 -0.51 -14.14
CA GLU A 656 38.19 0.40 -15.14
C GLU A 656 37.09 1.42 -15.52
N ALA A 657 37.46 2.68 -15.76
CA ALA A 657 36.53 3.63 -16.36
C ALA A 657 36.31 3.23 -17.83
N ALA A 658 35.10 3.32 -18.33
CA ALA A 658 34.82 3.07 -19.75
C ALA A 658 35.53 4.13 -20.59
N GLU A 659 36.17 3.71 -21.74
CA GLU A 659 36.88 4.61 -22.65
C GLU A 659 35.92 5.45 -23.51
#